data_108f7d99f76143f5114363b66d26fd83
#
_entry.id   108f7d99f76143f5114363b66d26fd83
#
_cell.length_a   1.000
_cell.length_b   1.000
_cell.length_c   1.000
_cell.angle_alpha   90.00
_cell.angle_beta   90.00
_cell.angle_gamma   90.00
#
_symmetry.space_group_name_H-M   'P 1'
#
loop_
_entity.id
_entity.type
_entity.pdbx_description
1 polymer ?
#
loop_
_entity_poly.entity_id
_entity_poly.type
_entity_poly.pdbx_seq_one_letter_code
_entity_poly.pdbx_strand_id
1 'polypeptide(L)'
;MNKILYTTFKQINKGMGKIVRETNNFKLISRMYATKYSKIKVRNDSFFYETRDGQNFSDSPLQIMKFLLAKFPDFNHYIVYQNRYLEEVTLGLQISKIDYEHNSKIHLIERNTPEYVEAILFSKFLITDSTFQSFFVKKSDQIYLNTWHGTPLKTMGYAMPDGEFDSWNVLRNFLMTDYIVSPNKHTTEIFLKDYRLEDKYNGKILEIGYPRNDVFSSQTTAHLKDFLEKEYTFSKDKLTLVYAPTWSPSEMFTKPSIVADAYTKMYRQLNKDLGDQYNILMKVHPFVYNRIKKIESVKKFVVNDGIDPNELLAEADLLVTDFSSIFFDFLITDKPIVFFNEDSESYRKERGYYFPLESLPGPFFSKSADLIDYIKKGDFNQYNENYSNFKKRFVALDDGKVTEKIVDLILNGRDKKYSGNIVNANKGEKKTALIYTGGMQNNGISAALIDLVNHIDYTKYDVSLLTADNRNDDAFFNNFNKITDKVRVFVIRGESSYGWIKLLGKFFAENLVMFRFLYSQKQAELNARRLLANQKFDIAIDFDSYVMDNGQWIAASEAKHTYNVLHNDMWLESHKKVDGRLKNPKTKKYLHFWNLFDTSLSVSDATRKINDIKLKKYINKSGVLTNIIDAEKIVQLSKETVDYESLNIENLLEHVDEEKRTQYS
;
A
#
# COMPACT_ATOMS: atom_id res chain seq x y z
N MET A 1 25.69 39.33 -18.85
CA MET A 1 26.05 37.90 -18.93
C MET A 1 26.50 37.32 -17.57
N ASN A 2 27.37 38.01 -16.81
CA ASN A 2 27.92 37.46 -15.54
C ASN A 2 26.91 37.28 -14.38
N LYS A 3 25.87 38.13 -14.26
CA LYS A 3 24.91 38.04 -13.14
C LYS A 3 23.92 36.88 -13.26
N ILE A 4 23.55 36.51 -14.49
CA ILE A 4 22.69 35.36 -14.79
C ILE A 4 23.46 34.06 -14.55
N LEU A 5 24.70 33.97 -15.03
CA LEU A 5 25.58 32.83 -14.80
C LEU A 5 25.88 32.62 -13.30
N TYR A 6 26.12 33.71 -12.55
CA TYR A 6 26.35 33.64 -11.10
C TYR A 6 25.13 33.17 -10.32
N THR A 7 23.93 33.66 -10.67
CA THR A 7 22.66 33.27 -10.02
C THR A 7 22.33 31.80 -10.34
N THR A 8 22.59 31.37 -11.59
CA THR A 8 22.42 29.97 -12.02
C THR A 8 23.40 29.04 -11.31
N PHE A 9 24.70 29.46 -11.19
CA PHE A 9 25.71 28.69 -10.47
C PHE A 9 25.38 28.56 -8.98
N LYS A 10 24.81 29.60 -8.36
CA LYS A 10 24.36 29.59 -6.96
C LYS A 10 23.14 28.69 -6.76
N GLN A 11 22.20 28.65 -7.72
CA GLN A 11 21.08 27.71 -7.71
C GLN A 11 21.52 26.27 -7.95
N ILE A 12 22.50 26.05 -8.83
CA ILE A 12 23.12 24.74 -9.08
C ILE A 12 23.82 24.24 -7.83
N ASN A 13 24.63 25.07 -7.17
CA ASN A 13 25.32 24.71 -5.93
C ASN A 13 24.33 24.43 -4.78
N LYS A 14 23.22 25.18 -4.70
CA LYS A 14 22.16 24.93 -3.71
C LYS A 14 21.42 23.63 -4.02
N GLY A 15 21.16 23.33 -5.30
CA GLY A 15 20.54 22.09 -5.76
C GLY A 15 21.44 20.87 -5.56
N MET A 16 22.73 20.99 -5.93
CA MET A 16 23.74 19.94 -5.68
C MET A 16 23.96 19.71 -4.19
N GLY A 17 24.03 20.78 -3.38
CA GLY A 17 24.13 20.67 -1.93
C GLY A 17 22.93 19.98 -1.31
N LYS A 18 21.74 20.14 -1.85
CA LYS A 18 20.53 19.41 -1.44
C LYS A 18 20.62 17.94 -1.85
N ILE A 19 21.06 17.63 -3.07
CA ILE A 19 21.28 16.26 -3.57
C ILE A 19 22.33 15.51 -2.73
N VAL A 20 23.41 16.19 -2.33
CA VAL A 20 24.53 15.59 -1.55
C VAL A 20 24.17 15.46 -0.06
N ARG A 21 23.40 16.39 0.53
CA ARG A 21 23.01 16.35 1.95
C ARG A 21 21.89 15.37 2.27
N GLU A 22 21.14 14.89 1.30
CA GLU A 22 20.02 13.98 1.47
C GLU A 22 20.38 12.52 1.21
N THR A 23 21.60 12.05 1.45
CA THR A 23 21.97 10.64 1.37
C THR A 23 21.42 9.84 2.54
N ASN A 24 20.10 9.70 2.59
CA ASN A 24 19.46 8.61 3.27
C ASN A 24 19.72 7.33 2.43
N ASN A 25 20.07 6.23 3.08
CA ASN A 25 20.38 4.94 2.42
C ASN A 25 19.27 4.51 1.45
N PHE A 26 18.00 4.80 1.79
CA PHE A 26 16.83 4.52 0.97
C PHE A 26 16.83 5.29 -0.38
N LYS A 27 17.22 6.56 -0.39
CA LYS A 27 17.33 7.35 -1.64
C LYS A 27 18.44 6.82 -2.55
N LEU A 28 19.55 6.40 -1.96
CA LEU A 28 20.66 5.77 -2.70
C LEU A 28 20.18 4.48 -3.37
N ILE A 29 19.50 3.61 -2.64
CA ILE A 29 18.93 2.34 -3.13
C ILE A 29 17.92 2.56 -4.25
N SER A 30 16.99 3.51 -4.10
CA SER A 30 16.03 3.87 -5.13
C SER A 30 16.70 4.34 -6.43
N ARG A 31 17.76 5.15 -6.33
CA ARG A 31 18.53 5.62 -7.50
C ARG A 31 19.33 4.50 -8.16
N MET A 32 19.90 3.60 -7.36
CA MET A 32 20.59 2.41 -7.85
C MET A 32 19.61 1.51 -8.61
N TYR A 33 18.42 1.27 -8.03
CA TYR A 33 17.35 0.50 -8.67
C TYR A 33 16.99 1.10 -10.05
N ALA A 34 16.72 2.40 -10.12
CA ALA A 34 16.41 3.08 -11.37
C ALA A 34 17.53 3.01 -12.41
N THR A 35 18.79 3.06 -11.96
CA THR A 35 19.96 2.97 -12.83
C THR A 35 20.18 1.56 -13.40
N LYS A 36 19.88 0.53 -12.60
CA LYS A 36 20.06 -0.89 -12.95
C LYS A 36 18.82 -1.50 -13.63
N TYR A 37 17.66 -0.87 -13.54
CA TYR A 37 16.36 -1.42 -13.98
C TYR A 37 16.38 -2.02 -15.40
N SER A 38 16.90 -1.27 -16.39
CA SER A 38 16.98 -1.73 -17.78
C SER A 38 18.22 -2.59 -18.10
N LYS A 39 19.19 -2.62 -17.20
CA LYS A 39 20.49 -3.30 -17.44
C LYS A 39 20.48 -4.75 -16.97
N ILE A 40 19.81 -5.04 -15.85
CA ILE A 40 19.75 -6.39 -15.28
C ILE A 40 18.64 -7.16 -15.98
N LYS A 41 18.97 -8.34 -16.51
CA LYS A 41 18.02 -9.28 -17.13
C LYS A 41 17.41 -10.21 -16.07
N VAL A 42 16.16 -10.64 -16.29
CA VAL A 42 15.48 -11.61 -15.45
C VAL A 42 16.07 -13.00 -15.66
N ARG A 43 16.19 -13.78 -14.58
CA ARG A 43 16.68 -15.17 -14.54
C ARG A 43 15.50 -16.10 -14.24
N ASN A 44 15.24 -17.06 -15.08
CA ASN A 44 14.04 -17.91 -14.99
C ASN A 44 14.06 -18.90 -13.82
N ASP A 45 15.20 -19.12 -13.19
CA ASP A 45 15.46 -20.10 -12.14
C ASP A 45 15.48 -19.47 -10.73
N SER A 46 14.87 -18.32 -10.53
CA SER A 46 15.07 -17.54 -9.30
C SER A 46 13.76 -17.03 -8.69
N PHE A 47 13.63 -17.30 -7.40
CA PHE A 47 12.57 -16.81 -6.52
C PHE A 47 13.11 -15.77 -5.55
N PHE A 48 12.38 -14.70 -5.35
CA PHE A 48 12.64 -13.64 -4.38
C PHE A 48 11.49 -13.56 -3.39
N TYR A 49 11.81 -13.62 -2.11
CA TYR A 49 10.84 -13.62 -1.03
C TYR A 49 11.07 -12.44 -0.09
N GLU A 50 10.03 -11.66 0.17
CA GLU A 50 10.04 -10.63 1.20
C GLU A 50 8.79 -10.74 2.05
N THR A 51 8.93 -11.21 3.29
CA THR A 51 7.86 -11.33 4.27
C THR A 51 7.98 -10.20 5.28
N ARG A 52 6.87 -9.52 5.56
CA ARG A 52 6.79 -8.45 6.57
C ARG A 52 7.99 -7.50 6.55
N ASP A 53 8.34 -7.00 5.36
CA ASP A 53 9.50 -6.11 5.16
C ASP A 53 10.87 -6.71 5.56
N GLY A 54 11.03 -8.02 5.59
CA GLY A 54 12.25 -8.72 6.02
C GLY A 54 12.41 -8.79 7.54
N GLN A 55 11.31 -8.76 8.31
CA GLN A 55 11.34 -8.86 9.78
C GLN A 55 11.33 -10.32 10.26
N ASN A 56 10.77 -11.22 9.49
CA ASN A 56 10.82 -12.66 9.70
C ASN A 56 10.73 -13.38 8.36
N PHE A 57 10.75 -14.71 8.37
CA PHE A 57 10.44 -15.53 7.20
C PHE A 57 9.42 -16.59 7.59
N SER A 58 8.16 -16.36 7.27
CA SER A 58 6.99 -17.12 7.72
C SER A 58 5.84 -17.03 6.72
N ASP A 59 4.65 -17.46 7.11
CA ASP A 59 3.40 -17.31 6.34
C ASP A 59 3.43 -18.10 5.01
N SER A 60 2.60 -17.73 4.07
CA SER A 60 2.48 -18.37 2.76
C SER A 60 3.78 -18.44 1.96
N PRO A 61 4.66 -17.41 1.95
CA PRO A 61 5.95 -17.50 1.27
C PRO A 61 6.85 -18.61 1.79
N LEU A 62 6.85 -18.87 3.11
CA LEU A 62 7.59 -20.00 3.71
C LEU A 62 7.07 -21.34 3.20
N GLN A 63 5.76 -21.56 3.19
CA GLN A 63 5.16 -22.83 2.73
C GLN A 63 5.41 -23.04 1.23
N ILE A 64 5.34 -21.99 0.42
CA ILE A 64 5.68 -22.06 -1.01
C ILE A 64 7.14 -22.45 -1.19
N MET A 65 8.07 -21.85 -0.44
CA MET A 65 9.49 -22.21 -0.51
C MET A 65 9.75 -23.66 -0.07
N LYS A 66 9.13 -24.11 1.04
CA LYS A 66 9.25 -25.52 1.51
C LYS A 66 8.81 -26.50 0.42
N PHE A 67 7.69 -26.23 -0.24
CA PHE A 67 7.19 -27.05 -1.33
C PHE A 67 8.15 -27.05 -2.54
N LEU A 68 8.67 -25.86 -2.92
CA LEU A 68 9.60 -25.73 -4.03
C LEU A 68 10.92 -26.45 -3.76
N LEU A 69 11.49 -26.35 -2.58
CA LEU A 69 12.72 -27.06 -2.20
C LEU A 69 12.53 -28.60 -2.27
N ALA A 70 11.35 -29.09 -1.91
CA ALA A 70 11.04 -30.52 -1.94
C ALA A 70 10.78 -31.06 -3.36
N LYS A 71 10.17 -30.26 -4.25
CA LYS A 71 9.72 -30.71 -5.57
C LYS A 71 10.53 -30.19 -6.74
N PHE A 72 11.21 -29.05 -6.57
CA PHE A 72 11.94 -28.33 -7.61
C PHE A 72 13.28 -27.81 -7.08
N PRO A 73 14.22 -28.67 -6.68
CA PRO A 73 15.44 -28.32 -5.93
C PRO A 73 16.45 -27.47 -6.73
N ASP A 74 16.28 -27.32 -8.03
CA ASP A 74 17.20 -26.58 -8.89
C ASP A 74 17.03 -25.05 -8.85
N PHE A 75 15.91 -24.56 -8.32
CA PHE A 75 15.66 -23.13 -8.19
C PHE A 75 16.56 -22.47 -7.15
N ASN A 76 16.90 -21.20 -7.42
CA ASN A 76 17.59 -20.34 -6.47
C ASN A 76 16.55 -19.52 -5.67
N HIS A 77 16.73 -19.45 -4.36
CA HIS A 77 15.82 -18.81 -3.41
C HIS A 77 16.53 -17.64 -2.72
N TYR A 78 16.04 -16.42 -2.90
CA TYR A 78 16.58 -15.19 -2.32
C TYR A 78 15.62 -14.69 -1.25
N ILE A 79 16.01 -14.82 0.04
CA ILE A 79 15.19 -14.48 1.21
C ILE A 79 15.67 -13.16 1.76
N VAL A 80 14.77 -12.19 1.84
CA VAL A 80 15.07 -10.85 2.36
C VAL A 80 15.01 -10.84 3.88
N TYR A 81 15.99 -10.18 4.49
CA TYR A 81 16.01 -9.89 5.91
C TYR A 81 16.45 -8.45 6.18
N GLN A 82 16.03 -7.88 7.31
CA GLN A 82 16.66 -6.69 7.88
C GLN A 82 17.67 -7.14 8.93
N ASN A 83 18.87 -6.53 8.96
CA ASN A 83 19.96 -6.94 9.85
C ASN A 83 19.53 -7.10 11.33
N ARG A 84 18.69 -6.20 11.82
CA ARG A 84 18.18 -6.24 13.20
C ARG A 84 17.22 -7.40 13.50
N TYR A 85 16.78 -8.13 12.48
CA TYR A 85 15.86 -9.27 12.57
C TYR A 85 16.45 -10.56 11.96
N LEU A 86 17.76 -10.59 11.74
CA LEU A 86 18.44 -11.77 11.18
C LEU A 86 18.21 -12.99 12.06
N GLU A 87 18.20 -12.82 13.39
CA GLU A 87 17.95 -13.89 14.36
C GLU A 87 16.56 -14.52 14.15
N GLU A 88 15.51 -13.70 14.00
CA GLU A 88 14.14 -14.18 13.78
C GLU A 88 14.01 -14.91 12.44
N VAL A 89 14.64 -14.40 11.38
CA VAL A 89 14.61 -15.03 10.06
C VAL A 89 15.33 -16.38 10.09
N THR A 90 16.54 -16.43 10.65
CA THR A 90 17.32 -17.68 10.73
C THR A 90 16.68 -18.71 11.65
N LEU A 91 16.07 -18.28 12.75
CA LEU A 91 15.31 -19.16 13.64
C LEU A 91 14.12 -19.81 12.90
N GLY A 92 13.37 -19.03 12.13
CA GLY A 92 12.26 -19.54 11.31
C GLY A 92 12.72 -20.62 10.32
N LEU A 93 13.86 -20.40 9.65
CA LEU A 93 14.45 -21.37 8.73
C LEU A 93 14.90 -22.66 9.47
N GLN A 94 15.54 -22.51 10.62
CA GLN A 94 16.00 -23.65 11.45
C GLN A 94 14.85 -24.51 11.96
N ILE A 95 13.79 -23.88 12.52
CA ILE A 95 12.58 -24.57 12.96
C ILE A 95 11.92 -25.30 11.78
N SER A 96 11.88 -24.68 10.62
CA SER A 96 11.35 -25.28 9.38
C SER A 96 12.28 -26.31 8.75
N LYS A 97 13.43 -26.64 9.38
CA LYS A 97 14.46 -27.59 8.89
C LYS A 97 14.99 -27.23 7.48
N ILE A 98 15.09 -25.95 7.19
CA ILE A 98 15.68 -25.46 5.95
C ILE A 98 17.17 -25.22 6.17
N ASP A 99 18.01 -26.01 5.48
CA ASP A 99 19.47 -25.87 5.53
C ASP A 99 19.93 -24.69 4.68
N TYR A 100 19.81 -23.49 5.23
CA TYR A 100 20.19 -22.25 4.53
C TYR A 100 21.72 -22.00 4.56
N GLU A 101 22.47 -22.67 5.42
CA GLU A 101 23.92 -22.50 5.56
C GLU A 101 24.71 -23.31 4.52
N HIS A 102 24.28 -24.55 4.22
CA HIS A 102 24.99 -25.46 3.33
C HIS A 102 24.31 -25.62 1.97
N ASN A 103 23.05 -25.23 1.80
CA ASN A 103 22.38 -25.29 0.51
C ASN A 103 22.73 -24.08 -0.36
N SER A 104 23.58 -24.29 -1.38
CA SER A 104 24.02 -23.24 -2.31
C SER A 104 22.92 -22.58 -3.14
N LYS A 105 21.67 -23.07 -3.05
CA LYS A 105 20.50 -22.51 -3.72
C LYS A 105 19.75 -21.49 -2.85
N ILE A 106 20.09 -21.36 -1.56
CA ILE A 106 19.42 -20.46 -0.62
C ILE A 106 20.35 -19.30 -0.29
N HIS A 107 19.86 -18.07 -0.51
CA HIS A 107 20.61 -16.84 -0.34
C HIS A 107 19.87 -15.89 0.59
N LEU A 108 20.47 -15.52 1.71
CA LEU A 108 19.97 -14.46 2.59
C LEU A 108 20.43 -13.11 2.06
N ILE A 109 19.48 -12.19 1.83
CA ILE A 109 19.75 -10.88 1.23
C ILE A 109 19.32 -9.77 2.19
N GLU A 110 20.26 -8.95 2.62
CA GLU A 110 19.93 -7.81 3.48
C GLU A 110 19.15 -6.74 2.70
N ARG A 111 18.01 -6.33 3.26
CA ARG A 111 17.12 -5.30 2.68
C ARG A 111 17.84 -3.95 2.57
N ASN A 112 17.59 -3.23 1.50
CA ASN A 112 18.20 -1.92 1.23
C ASN A 112 19.71 -1.97 1.01
N THR A 113 20.23 -3.05 0.41
CA THR A 113 21.61 -3.19 -0.06
C THR A 113 21.67 -3.24 -1.59
N PRO A 114 22.87 -3.09 -2.19
CA PRO A 114 23.05 -3.30 -3.63
C PRO A 114 22.59 -4.69 -4.09
N GLU A 115 22.84 -5.73 -3.29
CA GLU A 115 22.47 -7.12 -3.53
C GLU A 115 20.94 -7.28 -3.56
N TYR A 116 20.22 -6.60 -2.65
CA TYR A 116 18.75 -6.53 -2.65
C TYR A 116 18.24 -5.96 -3.97
N VAL A 117 18.82 -4.85 -4.44
CA VAL A 117 18.43 -4.24 -5.72
C VAL A 117 18.66 -5.19 -6.88
N GLU A 118 19.77 -5.91 -6.89
CA GLU A 118 20.05 -6.88 -7.94
C GLU A 118 19.09 -8.06 -7.89
N ALA A 119 18.87 -8.63 -6.70
CA ALA A 119 18.01 -9.78 -6.49
C ALA A 119 16.57 -9.50 -6.94
N ILE A 120 15.97 -8.39 -6.50
CA ILE A 120 14.60 -8.04 -6.92
C ILE A 120 14.48 -7.73 -8.43
N LEU A 121 15.57 -7.27 -9.08
CA LEU A 121 15.59 -6.97 -10.52
C LEU A 121 15.81 -8.20 -11.40
N PHE A 122 16.58 -9.20 -10.94
CA PHE A 122 16.84 -10.38 -11.76
C PHE A 122 15.88 -11.55 -11.47
N SER A 123 15.25 -11.61 -10.31
CA SER A 123 14.40 -12.75 -9.96
C SER A 123 13.14 -12.81 -10.84
N LYS A 124 12.85 -14.02 -11.33
CA LYS A 124 11.66 -14.30 -12.14
C LYS A 124 10.40 -14.23 -11.32
N PHE A 125 10.42 -14.87 -10.16
CA PHE A 125 9.25 -14.99 -9.29
C PHE A 125 9.46 -14.12 -8.06
N LEU A 126 8.57 -13.15 -7.87
CA LEU A 126 8.56 -12.24 -6.73
C LEU A 126 7.38 -12.59 -5.84
N ILE A 127 7.65 -12.99 -4.60
CA ILE A 127 6.63 -13.44 -3.65
C ILE A 127 6.72 -12.59 -2.38
N THR A 128 5.58 -12.02 -1.97
CA THR A 128 5.45 -11.29 -0.70
C THR A 128 4.08 -11.48 -0.09
N ASP A 129 3.99 -11.41 1.22
CA ASP A 129 2.76 -11.35 2.00
C ASP A 129 2.30 -9.90 2.29
N SER A 130 3.09 -8.91 1.88
CA SER A 130 2.92 -7.51 2.19
C SER A 130 3.06 -6.64 0.93
N THR A 131 3.95 -5.64 0.94
CA THR A 131 4.19 -4.75 -0.20
C THR A 131 5.67 -4.53 -0.43
N PHE A 132 6.08 -4.48 -1.69
CA PHE A 132 7.42 -3.99 -2.02
C PHE A 132 7.51 -2.48 -1.84
N GLN A 133 8.74 -2.01 -1.70
CA GLN A 133 9.06 -0.62 -1.44
C GLN A 133 8.57 0.33 -2.55
N SER A 134 8.42 1.60 -2.21
CA SER A 134 7.84 2.63 -3.08
C SER A 134 8.58 2.86 -4.40
N PHE A 135 9.84 2.46 -4.53
CA PHE A 135 10.60 2.57 -5.78
C PHE A 135 10.39 1.37 -6.74
N PHE A 136 9.79 0.28 -6.26
CA PHE A 136 9.62 -0.94 -7.03
C PHE A 136 8.71 -0.72 -8.25
N VAL A 137 9.11 -1.29 -9.39
CA VAL A 137 8.34 -1.38 -10.64
C VAL A 137 8.56 -2.78 -11.21
N LYS A 138 7.50 -3.58 -11.31
CA LYS A 138 7.58 -4.92 -11.87
C LYS A 138 8.00 -4.86 -13.34
N LYS A 139 8.92 -5.72 -13.76
CA LYS A 139 9.24 -5.93 -15.18
C LYS A 139 8.21 -6.85 -15.84
N SER A 140 8.07 -6.73 -17.17
CA SER A 140 7.16 -7.57 -17.96
C SER A 140 7.45 -9.07 -17.84
N ASP A 141 8.74 -9.41 -17.71
CA ASP A 141 9.21 -10.80 -17.66
C ASP A 141 9.14 -11.41 -16.27
N GLN A 142 8.83 -10.63 -15.22
CA GLN A 142 8.67 -11.09 -13.85
C GLN A 142 7.24 -11.56 -13.60
N ILE A 143 7.08 -12.52 -12.71
CA ILE A 143 5.80 -12.97 -12.14
C ILE A 143 5.76 -12.51 -10.68
N TYR A 144 4.78 -11.69 -10.35
CA TYR A 144 4.60 -11.16 -9.00
C TYR A 144 3.35 -11.77 -8.35
N LEU A 145 3.57 -12.57 -7.31
CA LEU A 145 2.56 -13.16 -6.46
C LEU A 145 2.50 -12.40 -5.12
N ASN A 146 1.36 -11.85 -4.78
CA ASN A 146 1.08 -11.35 -3.45
C ASN A 146 0.15 -12.32 -2.72
N THR A 147 0.62 -12.90 -1.63
CA THR A 147 -0.16 -13.87 -0.86
C THR A 147 -1.08 -13.21 0.15
N TRP A 148 -0.89 -11.89 0.41
CA TRP A 148 -1.51 -11.19 1.52
C TRP A 148 -1.23 -11.92 2.85
N HIS A 149 -1.86 -11.49 3.97
CA HIS A 149 -1.49 -11.97 5.30
C HIS A 149 -2.69 -12.19 6.23
N GLY A 150 -3.87 -12.47 5.70
CA GLY A 150 -5.03 -12.88 6.50
C GLY A 150 -6.37 -12.38 5.98
N THR A 151 -7.44 -13.05 6.42
CA THR A 151 -8.82 -12.61 6.20
C THR A 151 -9.08 -11.34 7.01
N PRO A 152 -9.51 -10.23 6.40
CA PRO A 152 -9.74 -8.98 7.13
C PRO A 152 -10.94 -9.07 8.07
N LEU A 153 -10.73 -8.79 9.35
CA LEU A 153 -11.76 -8.56 10.35
C LEU A 153 -12.11 -7.07 10.45
N LYS A 154 -11.09 -6.22 10.37
CA LYS A 154 -11.18 -4.75 10.45
C LYS A 154 -11.31 -4.15 9.06
N THR A 155 -11.98 -2.99 8.96
CA THR A 155 -12.08 -2.24 7.70
C THR A 155 -10.69 -1.89 7.16
N MET A 156 -10.53 -1.97 5.85
CA MET A 156 -9.27 -1.83 5.13
C MET A 156 -9.44 -0.91 3.91
N GLY A 157 -8.31 -0.45 3.37
CA GLY A 157 -8.30 0.30 2.13
C GLY A 157 -9.16 1.57 2.22
N TYR A 158 -9.96 1.83 1.20
CA TYR A 158 -10.86 2.99 1.09
C TYR A 158 -12.04 2.97 2.08
N ALA A 159 -12.29 1.87 2.76
CA ALA A 159 -13.29 1.81 3.84
C ALA A 159 -12.77 2.41 5.17
N MET A 160 -11.49 2.76 5.25
CA MET A 160 -10.91 3.49 6.38
C MET A 160 -11.00 5.01 6.14
N PRO A 161 -11.04 5.84 7.20
CA PRO A 161 -10.82 7.28 7.07
C PRO A 161 -9.47 7.54 6.37
N ASP A 162 -9.45 8.46 5.39
CA ASP A 162 -8.27 8.78 4.55
C ASP A 162 -7.62 7.57 3.86
N GLY A 163 -8.37 6.49 3.71
CA GLY A 163 -7.87 5.20 3.22
C GLY A 163 -7.28 5.25 1.81
N GLU A 164 -7.75 6.15 0.95
CA GLU A 164 -7.23 6.39 -0.39
C GLU A 164 -5.79 6.92 -0.40
N PHE A 165 -5.42 7.71 0.62
CA PHE A 165 -4.05 8.21 0.79
C PHE A 165 -3.17 7.22 1.56
N ASP A 166 -3.68 6.59 2.59
CA ASP A 166 -2.90 5.72 3.47
C ASP A 166 -2.63 4.35 2.84
N SER A 167 -3.55 3.88 2.00
CA SER A 167 -3.40 2.61 1.28
C SER A 167 -2.67 2.73 -0.07
N TRP A 168 -2.11 3.89 -0.41
CA TRP A 168 -1.50 4.17 -1.72
C TRP A 168 -0.46 3.13 -2.17
N ASN A 169 0.40 2.65 -1.27
CA ASN A 169 1.43 1.66 -1.61
C ASN A 169 0.85 0.25 -1.74
N VAL A 170 -0.21 -0.07 -0.98
CA VAL A 170 -0.92 -1.35 -1.09
C VAL A 170 -1.62 -1.42 -2.44
N LEU A 171 -2.43 -0.41 -2.79
CA LEU A 171 -3.09 -0.31 -4.10
C LEU A 171 -2.08 -0.45 -5.24
N ARG A 172 -0.96 0.29 -5.17
CA ARG A 172 0.09 0.27 -6.18
C ARG A 172 0.72 -1.11 -6.33
N ASN A 173 0.99 -1.81 -5.23
CA ASN A 173 1.52 -3.17 -5.25
C ASN A 173 0.51 -4.15 -5.85
N PHE A 174 -0.74 -4.14 -5.38
CA PHE A 174 -1.78 -5.01 -5.91
C PHE A 174 -1.95 -4.86 -7.42
N LEU A 175 -2.05 -3.64 -7.93
CA LEU A 175 -2.20 -3.38 -9.37
C LEU A 175 -0.99 -3.86 -10.20
N MET A 176 0.19 -4.06 -9.60
CA MET A 176 1.38 -4.60 -10.29
C MET A 176 1.51 -6.12 -10.22
N THR A 177 0.72 -6.81 -9.39
CA THR A 177 0.78 -8.26 -9.29
C THR A 177 0.22 -8.95 -10.53
N ASP A 178 0.72 -10.16 -10.79
CA ASP A 178 0.09 -11.08 -11.73
C ASP A 178 -0.96 -11.92 -11.01
N TYR A 179 -0.71 -12.23 -9.73
CA TYR A 179 -1.60 -13.02 -8.89
C TYR A 179 -1.71 -12.43 -7.48
N ILE A 180 -2.94 -12.35 -6.97
CA ILE A 180 -3.24 -12.05 -5.56
C ILE A 180 -3.97 -13.27 -4.98
N VAL A 181 -3.49 -13.81 -3.86
CA VAL A 181 -4.16 -14.91 -3.18
C VAL A 181 -5.28 -14.37 -2.30
N SER A 182 -6.44 -14.97 -2.42
CA SER A 182 -7.61 -14.73 -1.58
C SER A 182 -8.08 -16.05 -0.95
N PRO A 183 -8.25 -16.12 0.37
CA PRO A 183 -8.68 -17.36 1.01
C PRO A 183 -10.18 -17.63 0.86
N ASN A 184 -10.96 -16.59 0.53
CA ASN A 184 -12.43 -16.66 0.53
C ASN A 184 -13.04 -15.47 -0.21
N LYS A 185 -14.34 -15.58 -0.50
CA LYS A 185 -15.11 -14.55 -1.21
C LYS A 185 -15.12 -13.19 -0.48
N HIS A 186 -15.15 -13.18 0.86
CA HIS A 186 -15.11 -11.94 1.64
C HIS A 186 -13.84 -11.13 1.37
N THR A 187 -12.68 -11.77 1.40
CA THR A 187 -11.39 -11.13 1.10
C THR A 187 -11.32 -10.67 -0.37
N THR A 188 -11.85 -11.48 -1.29
CA THR A 188 -11.97 -11.11 -2.71
C THR A 188 -12.80 -9.83 -2.89
N GLU A 189 -13.95 -9.72 -2.22
CA GLU A 189 -14.80 -8.53 -2.28
C GLU A 189 -14.11 -7.29 -1.73
N ILE A 190 -13.32 -7.42 -0.66
CA ILE A 190 -12.51 -6.33 -0.11
C ILE A 190 -11.45 -5.87 -1.12
N PHE A 191 -10.76 -6.80 -1.78
CA PHE A 191 -9.80 -6.43 -2.82
C PHE A 191 -10.49 -5.67 -3.96
N LEU A 192 -11.63 -6.13 -4.42
CA LEU A 192 -12.37 -5.49 -5.50
C LEU A 192 -12.88 -4.10 -5.13
N LYS A 193 -13.53 -3.97 -3.95
CA LYS A 193 -14.24 -2.75 -3.53
C LYS A 193 -13.33 -1.80 -2.74
N ASP A 194 -12.77 -2.28 -1.63
CA ASP A 194 -12.06 -1.42 -0.68
C ASP A 194 -10.62 -1.10 -1.11
N TYR A 195 -10.05 -1.89 -2.04
CA TYR A 195 -8.80 -1.55 -2.72
C TYR A 195 -9.01 -1.11 -4.18
N ARG A 196 -10.25 -0.88 -4.62
CA ARG A 196 -10.59 -0.36 -5.95
C ARG A 196 -9.93 -1.13 -7.09
N LEU A 197 -9.86 -2.47 -7.00
CA LEU A 197 -9.28 -3.31 -8.05
C LEU A 197 -10.28 -3.61 -9.17
N GLU A 198 -11.58 -3.49 -8.91
CA GLU A 198 -12.64 -3.70 -9.91
C GLU A 198 -12.42 -2.81 -11.15
N ASP A 199 -12.68 -3.36 -12.33
CA ASP A 199 -12.53 -2.74 -13.65
C ASP A 199 -11.10 -2.28 -14.02
N LYS A 200 -10.09 -2.45 -13.15
CA LYS A 200 -8.71 -1.97 -13.40
C LYS A 200 -7.64 -3.04 -13.28
N TYR A 201 -7.74 -3.93 -12.31
CA TYR A 201 -6.72 -4.93 -12.06
C TYR A 201 -6.68 -5.98 -13.18
N ASN A 202 -5.54 -6.08 -13.87
CA ASN A 202 -5.32 -6.97 -15.01
C ASN A 202 -4.71 -8.33 -14.63
N GLY A 203 -4.29 -8.51 -13.37
CA GLY A 203 -3.86 -9.80 -12.84
C GLY A 203 -5.06 -10.68 -12.47
N LYS A 204 -4.81 -11.75 -11.72
CA LYS A 204 -5.81 -12.72 -11.31
C LYS A 204 -5.91 -12.78 -9.79
N ILE A 205 -7.11 -12.69 -9.24
CA ILE A 205 -7.36 -12.97 -7.83
C ILE A 205 -7.61 -14.48 -7.73
N LEU A 206 -6.76 -15.16 -6.98
CA LEU A 206 -6.85 -16.60 -6.74
C LEU A 206 -7.68 -16.84 -5.48
N GLU A 207 -8.98 -17.07 -5.62
CA GLU A 207 -9.87 -17.44 -4.51
C GLU A 207 -9.74 -18.95 -4.26
N ILE A 208 -8.71 -19.35 -3.48
CA ILE A 208 -8.21 -20.73 -3.47
C ILE A 208 -7.80 -21.24 -2.08
N GLY A 209 -7.91 -20.42 -1.03
CA GLY A 209 -7.34 -20.69 0.30
C GLY A 209 -5.96 -20.04 0.47
N TYR A 210 -5.33 -20.25 1.64
CA TYR A 210 -3.98 -19.75 1.91
C TYR A 210 -2.94 -20.88 1.97
N PRO A 211 -1.76 -20.74 1.31
CA PRO A 211 -0.65 -21.70 1.44
C PRO A 211 -0.23 -21.95 2.88
N ARG A 212 -0.21 -20.92 3.74
CA ARG A 212 0.15 -21.03 5.16
C ARG A 212 -0.74 -22.00 5.93
N ASN A 213 -1.97 -22.20 5.46
CA ASN A 213 -2.95 -23.06 6.11
C ASN A 213 -2.74 -24.55 5.80
N ASP A 214 -1.91 -24.89 4.80
CA ASP A 214 -1.58 -26.29 4.49
C ASP A 214 -0.88 -27.00 5.66
N VAL A 215 -0.26 -26.23 6.58
CA VAL A 215 0.38 -26.78 7.79
C VAL A 215 -0.61 -27.52 8.70
N PHE A 216 -1.89 -27.12 8.74
CA PHE A 216 -2.90 -27.79 9.57
C PHE A 216 -3.25 -29.22 9.09
N SER A 217 -2.95 -29.53 7.84
CA SER A 217 -3.14 -30.86 7.24
C SER A 217 -1.85 -31.71 7.27
N SER A 218 -0.72 -31.11 7.65
CA SER A 218 0.57 -31.81 7.68
C SER A 218 0.90 -32.30 9.09
N GLN A 219 1.43 -33.55 9.19
CA GLN A 219 1.89 -34.13 10.48
C GLN A 219 3.28 -33.62 10.89
N THR A 220 3.79 -32.55 10.30
CA THR A 220 5.20 -32.16 10.33
C THR A 220 5.62 -31.26 11.50
N THR A 221 4.76 -31.05 12.50
CA THR A 221 5.02 -30.10 13.60
C THR A 221 5.75 -30.67 14.82
N ALA A 222 6.07 -31.96 14.83
CA ALA A 222 6.74 -32.62 15.98
C ALA A 222 8.05 -31.93 16.43
N HIS A 223 8.82 -31.39 15.48
CA HIS A 223 10.06 -30.65 15.76
C HIS A 223 9.83 -29.27 16.42
N LEU A 224 8.66 -28.64 16.22
CA LEU A 224 8.30 -27.42 16.94
C LEU A 224 8.06 -27.73 18.42
N LYS A 225 7.40 -28.85 18.76
CA LYS A 225 7.24 -29.26 20.15
C LYS A 225 8.57 -29.50 20.85
N ASP A 226 9.54 -30.14 20.17
CA ASP A 226 10.89 -30.34 20.72
C ASP A 226 11.58 -29.00 21.00
N PHE A 227 11.43 -28.05 20.10
CA PHE A 227 11.95 -26.67 20.28
C PHE A 227 11.26 -25.96 21.44
N LEU A 228 9.91 -26.01 21.49
CA LEU A 228 9.14 -25.37 22.56
C LEU A 228 9.48 -25.93 23.94
N GLU A 229 9.65 -27.24 24.08
CA GLU A 229 10.04 -27.87 25.34
C GLU A 229 11.43 -27.43 25.82
N LYS A 230 12.34 -27.18 24.89
CA LYS A 230 13.69 -26.72 25.21
C LYS A 230 13.75 -25.25 25.63
N GLU A 231 13.02 -24.39 24.93
CA GLU A 231 13.18 -22.95 25.05
C GLU A 231 12.15 -22.28 25.96
N TYR A 232 10.96 -22.90 26.14
CA TYR A 232 9.83 -22.31 26.88
C TYR A 232 9.44 -23.13 28.10
N THR A 233 8.55 -22.59 28.92
CA THR A 233 7.87 -23.38 29.99
C THR A 233 6.79 -24.22 29.31
N PHE A 234 7.18 -25.35 28.77
CA PHE A 234 6.37 -26.21 27.93
C PHE A 234 6.59 -27.70 28.27
N SER A 235 5.52 -28.51 28.29
CA SER A 235 5.56 -29.98 28.44
C SER A 235 4.70 -30.61 27.35
N LYS A 236 5.21 -31.63 26.69
CA LYS A 236 4.49 -32.37 25.64
C LYS A 236 3.24 -33.12 26.15
N ASP A 237 3.15 -33.37 27.45
CA ASP A 237 2.03 -34.10 28.08
C ASP A 237 0.83 -33.18 28.40
N LYS A 238 0.96 -31.88 28.25
CA LYS A 238 -0.10 -30.91 28.50
C LYS A 238 -0.73 -30.39 27.20
N LEU A 239 -2.00 -29.99 27.25
CA LEU A 239 -2.65 -29.26 26.20
C LEU A 239 -1.96 -27.87 26.01
N THR A 240 -2.12 -27.25 24.85
CA THR A 240 -1.50 -25.97 24.56
C THR A 240 -2.57 -24.88 24.39
N LEU A 241 -2.51 -23.87 25.24
CA LEU A 241 -3.26 -22.63 25.12
C LEU A 241 -2.37 -21.56 24.51
N VAL A 242 -2.76 -21.04 23.35
CA VAL A 242 -2.12 -19.86 22.73
C VAL A 242 -2.95 -18.62 23.00
N TYR A 243 -2.36 -17.65 23.70
CA TYR A 243 -2.93 -16.34 23.89
C TYR A 243 -2.32 -15.36 22.87
N ALA A 244 -3.13 -14.89 21.93
CA ALA A 244 -2.70 -14.05 20.81
C ALA A 244 -3.45 -12.70 20.79
N PRO A 245 -3.13 -11.77 21.70
CA PRO A 245 -3.77 -10.45 21.73
C PRO A 245 -3.26 -9.53 20.62
N THR A 246 -4.11 -8.59 20.18
CA THR A 246 -3.66 -7.45 19.38
C THR A 246 -2.99 -6.40 20.29
N TRP A 247 -2.21 -5.50 19.69
CA TRP A 247 -1.59 -4.41 20.42
C TRP A 247 -2.53 -3.19 20.53
N SER A 248 -2.39 -2.43 21.61
CA SER A 248 -3.07 -1.15 21.80
C SER A 248 -2.15 0.03 21.41
N PRO A 249 -2.68 1.11 20.77
CA PRO A 249 -1.90 2.31 20.50
C PRO A 249 -1.21 2.91 21.74
N SER A 250 -1.82 2.77 22.92
CA SER A 250 -1.23 3.18 24.19
C SER A 250 0.09 2.46 24.51
N GLU A 251 0.26 1.20 24.09
CA GLU A 251 1.49 0.44 24.29
C GLU A 251 2.67 1.05 23.54
N MET A 252 2.44 1.83 22.45
CA MET A 252 3.49 2.53 21.72
C MET A 252 4.23 3.55 22.60
N PHE A 253 3.51 4.22 23.49
CA PHE A 253 4.05 5.28 24.34
C PHE A 253 4.41 4.79 25.75
N THR A 254 4.02 3.58 26.12
CA THR A 254 4.28 2.97 27.44
C THR A 254 5.71 2.41 27.48
N LYS A 255 6.41 2.50 28.63
CA LYS A 255 7.76 1.93 28.80
C LYS A 255 7.74 0.40 28.57
N PRO A 256 8.74 -0.17 27.86
CA PRO A 256 8.78 -1.62 27.56
C PRO A 256 8.66 -2.52 28.80
N SER A 257 9.24 -2.10 29.95
CA SER A 257 9.13 -2.87 31.22
C SER A 257 7.68 -2.95 31.71
N ILE A 258 6.91 -1.85 31.62
CA ILE A 258 5.50 -1.83 32.05
C ILE A 258 4.66 -2.74 31.14
N VAL A 259 4.94 -2.72 29.84
CA VAL A 259 4.28 -3.62 28.87
C VAL A 259 4.62 -5.07 29.21
N ALA A 260 5.89 -5.39 29.45
CA ALA A 260 6.32 -6.74 29.84
C ALA A 260 5.70 -7.19 31.17
N ASP A 261 5.56 -6.29 32.16
CA ASP A 261 4.93 -6.58 33.44
C ASP A 261 3.45 -6.90 33.29
N ALA A 262 2.74 -6.20 32.39
CA ALA A 262 1.33 -6.52 32.09
C ALA A 262 1.16 -7.92 31.50
N TYR A 263 1.97 -8.31 30.51
CA TYR A 263 1.99 -9.66 29.95
C TYR A 263 2.41 -10.70 30.97
N THR A 264 3.41 -10.40 31.84
CA THR A 264 3.85 -11.28 32.92
C THR A 264 2.74 -11.49 33.95
N LYS A 265 1.99 -10.45 34.30
CA LYS A 265 0.85 -10.56 35.22
C LYS A 265 -0.24 -11.47 34.62
N MET A 266 -0.62 -11.27 33.37
CA MET A 266 -1.61 -12.09 32.67
C MET A 266 -1.14 -13.55 32.58
N TYR A 267 0.11 -13.80 32.20
CA TYR A 267 0.70 -15.14 32.17
C TYR A 267 0.60 -15.81 33.55
N ARG A 268 1.01 -15.15 34.62
CA ARG A 268 0.97 -15.70 35.98
C ARG A 268 -0.46 -16.05 36.40
N GLN A 269 -1.43 -15.21 36.05
CA GLN A 269 -2.83 -15.44 36.36
C GLN A 269 -3.36 -16.68 35.62
N LEU A 270 -3.14 -16.80 34.30
CA LEU A 270 -3.52 -17.96 33.51
C LEU A 270 -2.79 -19.22 33.98
N ASN A 271 -1.48 -19.14 34.21
CA ASN A 271 -0.67 -20.30 34.62
C ASN A 271 -1.00 -20.80 36.02
N LYS A 272 -1.37 -19.94 36.96
CA LYS A 272 -1.80 -20.32 38.30
C LYS A 272 -3.05 -21.22 38.26
N ASP A 273 -3.98 -20.85 37.37
CA ASP A 273 -5.30 -21.50 37.38
C ASP A 273 -5.49 -22.59 36.34
N LEU A 274 -4.69 -22.57 35.26
CA LEU A 274 -4.79 -23.46 34.10
C LEU A 274 -3.49 -24.24 33.83
N GLY A 275 -2.36 -23.86 34.48
CA GLY A 275 -1.03 -24.37 34.17
C GLY A 275 -0.82 -25.89 34.46
N ASP A 276 -1.69 -26.53 35.27
CA ASP A 276 -1.65 -27.98 35.47
C ASP A 276 -2.12 -28.71 34.21
N GLN A 277 -3.08 -28.14 33.46
CA GLN A 277 -3.68 -28.76 32.28
C GLN A 277 -3.07 -28.20 30.97
N TYR A 278 -2.69 -26.93 30.93
CA TYR A 278 -2.26 -26.23 29.72
C TYR A 278 -0.82 -25.73 29.82
N ASN A 279 -0.08 -25.83 28.72
CA ASN A 279 1.03 -24.94 28.42
C ASN A 279 0.46 -23.59 28.02
N ILE A 280 0.91 -22.50 28.63
CA ILE A 280 0.45 -21.12 28.30
C ILE A 280 1.52 -20.45 27.45
N LEU A 281 1.25 -20.22 26.19
CA LEU A 281 2.13 -19.50 25.27
C LEU A 281 1.47 -18.21 24.78
N MET A 282 2.25 -17.12 24.73
CA MET A 282 1.76 -15.83 24.29
C MET A 282 2.38 -15.44 22.95
N LYS A 283 1.59 -15.35 21.88
CA LYS A 283 2.02 -14.82 20.58
C LYS A 283 1.57 -13.38 20.46
N VAL A 284 2.39 -12.48 20.99
CA VAL A 284 2.11 -11.04 20.96
C VAL A 284 2.37 -10.45 19.56
N HIS A 285 1.77 -9.29 19.29
CA HIS A 285 2.01 -8.60 18.02
C HIS A 285 3.51 -8.27 17.84
N PRO A 286 4.08 -8.37 16.64
CA PRO A 286 5.52 -8.13 16.39
C PRO A 286 6.04 -6.79 16.89
N PHE A 287 5.24 -5.75 16.82
CA PHE A 287 5.60 -4.44 17.38
C PHE A 287 5.86 -4.54 18.89
N VAL A 288 5.01 -5.24 19.62
CA VAL A 288 5.16 -5.46 21.08
C VAL A 288 6.35 -6.38 21.33
N TYR A 289 6.44 -7.51 20.61
CA TYR A 289 7.55 -8.47 20.74
C TYR A 289 8.90 -7.77 20.64
N ASN A 290 9.12 -6.95 19.62
CA ASN A 290 10.38 -6.23 19.40
C ASN A 290 10.76 -5.27 20.54
N ARG A 291 9.80 -4.81 21.31
CA ARG A 291 10.03 -3.94 22.48
C ARG A 291 10.36 -4.70 23.75
N ILE A 292 9.81 -5.90 23.92
CA ILE A 292 9.93 -6.66 25.17
C ILE A 292 10.83 -7.90 25.08
N LYS A 293 11.22 -8.37 23.88
CA LYS A 293 11.98 -9.61 23.65
C LYS A 293 13.29 -9.74 24.45
N LYS A 294 13.89 -8.62 24.87
CA LYS A 294 15.12 -8.60 25.67
C LYS A 294 14.86 -8.65 27.19
N ILE A 295 13.60 -8.60 27.62
CA ILE A 295 13.23 -8.60 29.05
C ILE A 295 13.11 -10.05 29.53
N GLU A 296 13.88 -10.41 30.54
CA GLU A 296 14.01 -11.80 31.01
C GLU A 296 12.67 -12.40 31.46
N SER A 297 11.82 -11.61 32.13
CA SER A 297 10.55 -12.08 32.68
C SER A 297 9.58 -12.66 31.67
N VAL A 298 9.69 -12.31 30.37
CA VAL A 298 8.76 -12.74 29.31
C VAL A 298 9.29 -13.88 28.44
N LYS A 299 10.61 -14.15 28.45
CA LYS A 299 11.27 -15.08 27.52
C LYS A 299 10.72 -16.52 27.54
N LYS A 300 10.20 -16.97 28.68
CA LYS A 300 9.74 -18.36 28.86
C LYS A 300 8.29 -18.62 28.43
N PHE A 301 7.56 -17.60 28.03
CA PHE A 301 6.16 -17.74 27.59
C PHE A 301 5.76 -16.83 26.42
N VAL A 302 6.51 -15.73 26.14
CA VAL A 302 6.30 -14.94 24.93
C VAL A 302 7.06 -15.57 23.77
N VAL A 303 6.31 -16.03 22.78
CA VAL A 303 6.84 -16.79 21.65
C VAL A 303 7.64 -15.88 20.72
N ASN A 304 8.83 -16.34 20.30
CA ASN A 304 9.70 -15.64 19.37
C ASN A 304 8.98 -15.39 18.02
N ASP A 305 9.19 -14.20 17.47
CA ASP A 305 8.53 -13.79 16.21
C ASP A 305 9.06 -14.54 14.97
N GLY A 306 10.19 -15.23 15.08
CA GLY A 306 10.70 -16.15 14.06
C GLY A 306 9.90 -17.46 13.95
N ILE A 307 9.08 -17.83 14.96
CA ILE A 307 8.19 -18.99 14.88
C ILE A 307 6.98 -18.61 14.02
N ASP A 308 6.73 -19.41 12.98
CA ASP A 308 5.56 -19.22 12.11
C ASP A 308 4.26 -19.31 12.92
N PRO A 309 3.36 -18.32 12.81
CA PRO A 309 2.12 -18.30 13.59
C PRO A 309 1.23 -19.52 13.33
N ASN A 310 1.13 -19.99 12.08
CA ASN A 310 0.25 -21.09 11.73
C ASN A 310 0.86 -22.44 12.16
N GLU A 311 2.19 -22.59 12.16
CA GLU A 311 2.85 -23.75 12.77
C GLU A 311 2.59 -23.80 14.30
N LEU A 312 2.63 -22.63 14.98
CA LEU A 312 2.28 -22.56 16.41
C LEU A 312 0.80 -22.89 16.67
N LEU A 313 -0.11 -22.36 15.82
CA LEU A 313 -1.54 -22.64 15.93
C LEU A 313 -1.89 -24.11 15.66
N ALA A 314 -1.14 -24.79 14.80
CA ALA A 314 -1.35 -26.22 14.58
C ALA A 314 -1.11 -27.04 15.85
N GLU A 315 -0.22 -26.58 16.74
CA GLU A 315 0.07 -27.19 18.05
C GLU A 315 -0.88 -26.72 19.18
N ALA A 316 -1.67 -25.66 18.94
CA ALA A 316 -2.60 -25.16 19.95
C ALA A 316 -3.84 -26.07 20.07
N ASP A 317 -4.33 -26.29 21.30
CA ASP A 317 -5.59 -26.95 21.60
C ASP A 317 -6.70 -25.97 21.96
N LEU A 318 -6.31 -24.75 22.32
CA LEU A 318 -7.22 -23.63 22.62
C LEU A 318 -6.58 -22.32 22.17
N LEU A 319 -7.32 -21.52 21.41
CA LEU A 319 -6.94 -20.16 21.06
C LEU A 319 -7.71 -19.15 21.91
N VAL A 320 -6.98 -18.31 22.64
CA VAL A 320 -7.53 -17.09 23.27
C VAL A 320 -6.99 -15.89 22.48
N THR A 321 -7.88 -15.09 21.94
CA THR A 321 -7.50 -13.92 21.12
C THR A 321 -8.50 -12.77 21.32
N ASP A 322 -8.29 -11.67 20.63
CA ASP A 322 -9.21 -10.54 20.64
C ASP A 322 -9.64 -10.17 19.19
N PHE A 323 -9.32 -8.98 18.72
CA PHE A 323 -9.65 -8.47 17.39
C PHE A 323 -8.60 -8.81 16.33
N SER A 324 -7.93 -9.94 16.46
CA SER A 324 -6.93 -10.45 15.53
C SER A 324 -7.55 -11.35 14.48
N SER A 325 -7.09 -11.23 13.22
CA SER A 325 -7.52 -12.12 12.12
C SER A 325 -7.00 -13.56 12.25
N ILE A 326 -6.14 -13.85 13.22
CA ILE A 326 -5.51 -15.17 13.41
C ILE A 326 -6.54 -16.28 13.68
N PHE A 327 -7.69 -15.95 14.25
CA PHE A 327 -8.74 -16.89 14.52
C PHE A 327 -9.37 -17.51 13.26
N PHE A 328 -9.38 -16.76 12.13
CA PHE A 328 -9.91 -17.31 10.88
C PHE A 328 -9.13 -18.55 10.44
N ASP A 329 -7.81 -18.51 10.52
CA ASP A 329 -6.97 -19.66 10.17
C ASP A 329 -7.19 -20.82 11.16
N PHE A 330 -7.33 -20.50 12.45
CA PHE A 330 -7.54 -21.50 13.50
C PHE A 330 -8.86 -22.27 13.39
N LEU A 331 -9.88 -21.72 12.71
CA LEU A 331 -11.14 -22.42 12.41
C LEU A 331 -10.93 -23.75 11.69
N ILE A 332 -9.82 -23.92 10.96
CA ILE A 332 -9.49 -25.18 10.25
C ILE A 332 -9.34 -26.34 11.21
N THR A 333 -8.86 -26.08 12.43
CA THR A 333 -8.52 -27.09 13.43
C THR A 333 -9.74 -27.73 14.12
N ASP A 334 -10.92 -27.15 14.02
CA ASP A 334 -12.13 -27.50 14.80
C ASP A 334 -11.94 -27.39 16.33
N LYS A 335 -10.88 -26.70 16.77
CA LYS A 335 -10.57 -26.50 18.19
C LYS A 335 -11.20 -25.21 18.71
N PRO A 336 -11.45 -25.09 20.04
CA PRO A 336 -12.16 -23.94 20.60
C PRO A 336 -11.41 -22.63 20.47
N ILE A 337 -12.18 -21.57 20.21
CA ILE A 337 -11.74 -20.18 20.16
C ILE A 337 -12.47 -19.40 21.24
N VAL A 338 -11.75 -18.60 22.02
CA VAL A 338 -12.31 -17.72 23.05
C VAL A 338 -11.78 -16.31 22.81
N PHE A 339 -12.68 -15.33 22.84
CA PHE A 339 -12.32 -13.92 22.65
C PHE A 339 -12.20 -13.22 24.00
N PHE A 340 -11.12 -12.46 24.18
CA PHE A 340 -10.84 -11.76 25.42
C PHE A 340 -10.21 -10.38 25.17
N ASN A 341 -10.85 -9.30 25.70
CA ASN A 341 -10.29 -7.97 25.73
C ASN A 341 -10.85 -7.17 26.90
N GLU A 342 -9.99 -6.70 27.80
CA GLU A 342 -10.38 -5.89 28.98
C GLU A 342 -10.91 -4.50 28.61
N ASP A 343 -10.48 -3.92 27.48
CA ASP A 343 -10.84 -2.57 27.03
C ASP A 343 -11.64 -2.59 25.71
N SER A 344 -12.70 -3.41 25.68
CA SER A 344 -13.47 -3.64 24.46
C SER A 344 -14.25 -2.39 23.97
N GLU A 345 -14.63 -1.45 24.86
CA GLU A 345 -15.41 -0.27 24.48
C GLU A 345 -14.56 0.81 23.77
N SER A 346 -13.35 1.06 24.23
CA SER A 346 -12.40 1.98 23.61
C SER A 346 -12.01 1.49 22.22
N TYR A 347 -11.75 0.20 22.10
CA TYR A 347 -11.34 -0.42 20.85
C TYR A 347 -12.43 -0.43 19.77
N ARG A 348 -13.71 -0.53 20.16
CA ARG A 348 -14.89 -0.45 19.26
C ARG A 348 -15.01 0.90 18.56
N LYS A 349 -14.57 1.98 19.19
CA LYS A 349 -14.72 3.36 18.68
C LYS A 349 -13.64 3.76 17.68
N GLU A 350 -12.48 3.10 17.70
CA GLU A 350 -11.31 3.54 16.93
C GLU A 350 -11.24 2.97 15.51
N ARG A 351 -11.83 1.79 15.25
CA ARG A 351 -11.75 1.13 13.92
C ARG A 351 -13.07 0.44 13.59
N GLY A 352 -13.50 0.55 12.33
CA GLY A 352 -14.63 -0.20 11.80
C GLY A 352 -14.32 -1.70 11.69
N TYR A 353 -15.38 -2.52 11.76
CA TYR A 353 -15.32 -3.98 11.58
C TYR A 353 -16.26 -4.41 10.48
N TYR A 354 -15.88 -5.46 9.74
CA TYR A 354 -16.75 -6.04 8.71
C TYR A 354 -17.88 -6.91 9.30
N PHE A 355 -17.75 -7.33 10.56
CA PHE A 355 -18.73 -8.18 11.25
C PHE A 355 -19.06 -7.64 12.63
N PRO A 356 -20.32 -7.81 13.11
CA PRO A 356 -20.68 -7.58 14.50
C PRO A 356 -19.90 -8.53 15.41
N LEU A 357 -19.41 -8.05 16.54
CA LEU A 357 -18.64 -8.88 17.48
C LEU A 357 -19.46 -10.03 18.08
N GLU A 358 -20.77 -9.84 18.16
CA GLU A 358 -21.73 -10.83 18.64
C GLU A 358 -21.87 -12.05 17.70
N SER A 359 -21.45 -11.90 16.44
CA SER A 359 -21.45 -12.99 15.46
C SER A 359 -20.22 -13.87 15.49
N LEU A 360 -19.20 -13.54 16.28
CA LEU A 360 -17.93 -14.25 16.33
C LEU A 360 -18.10 -15.75 16.72
N PRO A 361 -17.17 -16.63 16.30
CA PRO A 361 -17.29 -18.08 16.47
C PRO A 361 -16.88 -18.57 17.86
N GLY A 362 -17.03 -17.79 18.90
CA GLY A 362 -16.69 -18.14 20.27
C GLY A 362 -17.17 -17.09 21.27
N PRO A 363 -17.14 -17.38 22.57
CA PRO A 363 -17.53 -16.44 23.62
C PRO A 363 -16.56 -15.28 23.75
N PHE A 364 -17.08 -14.13 24.15
CA PHE A 364 -16.31 -12.92 24.40
C PHE A 364 -16.34 -12.56 25.90
N PHE A 365 -15.15 -12.36 26.49
CA PHE A 365 -14.97 -11.97 27.90
C PHE A 365 -14.21 -10.64 28.00
N SER A 366 -14.64 -9.81 28.97
CA SER A 366 -13.96 -8.57 29.34
C SER A 366 -13.25 -8.66 30.71
N LYS A 367 -13.41 -9.77 31.43
CA LYS A 367 -12.74 -10.01 32.73
C LYS A 367 -11.99 -11.33 32.67
N SER A 368 -10.73 -11.30 33.11
CA SER A 368 -9.86 -12.48 33.13
C SER A 368 -10.38 -13.62 34.04
N ALA A 369 -11.08 -13.29 35.13
CA ALA A 369 -11.69 -14.29 36.00
C ALA A 369 -12.77 -15.10 35.27
N ASP A 370 -13.67 -14.43 34.55
CA ASP A 370 -14.77 -15.06 33.79
C ASP A 370 -14.21 -15.95 32.64
N LEU A 371 -13.16 -15.48 31.97
CA LEU A 371 -12.42 -16.25 30.96
C LEU A 371 -11.86 -17.56 31.56
N ILE A 372 -11.16 -17.46 32.69
CA ILE A 372 -10.54 -18.61 33.35
C ILE A 372 -11.60 -19.61 33.81
N ASP A 373 -12.68 -19.15 34.43
CA ASP A 373 -13.78 -20.00 34.88
C ASP A 373 -14.46 -20.72 33.71
N TYR A 374 -14.62 -20.07 32.58
CA TYR A 374 -15.15 -20.67 31.36
C TYR A 374 -14.23 -21.78 30.83
N ILE A 375 -12.93 -21.51 30.74
CA ILE A 375 -11.94 -22.49 30.27
C ILE A 375 -11.88 -23.72 31.22
N LYS A 376 -11.93 -23.50 32.54
CA LYS A 376 -11.96 -24.59 33.55
C LYS A 376 -13.20 -25.50 33.40
N LYS A 377 -14.36 -24.94 33.05
CA LYS A 377 -15.59 -25.70 32.81
C LYS A 377 -15.48 -26.63 31.59
N GLY A 378 -14.71 -26.22 30.57
CA GLY A 378 -14.43 -27.02 29.38
C GLY A 378 -15.63 -27.26 28.46
N ASP A 379 -16.76 -26.53 28.65
CA ASP A 379 -17.93 -26.63 27.80
C ASP A 379 -17.85 -25.63 26.63
N PHE A 380 -17.21 -26.04 25.56
CA PHE A 380 -17.01 -25.23 24.36
C PHE A 380 -18.10 -25.41 23.29
N ASN A 381 -19.12 -26.25 23.54
CA ASN A 381 -20.12 -26.63 22.52
C ASN A 381 -21.17 -25.55 22.26
N GLN A 382 -21.32 -24.57 23.12
CA GLN A 382 -22.34 -23.50 23.04
C GLN A 382 -22.28 -22.68 21.73
N TYR A 383 -21.11 -22.62 21.08
CA TYR A 383 -20.87 -21.79 19.89
C TYR A 383 -20.73 -22.59 18.59
N ASN A 384 -21.07 -23.88 18.59
CA ASN A 384 -20.85 -24.79 17.46
C ASN A 384 -21.52 -24.31 16.16
N GLU A 385 -22.71 -23.70 16.22
CA GLU A 385 -23.40 -23.20 15.04
C GLU A 385 -22.67 -22.02 14.41
N ASN A 386 -22.33 -20.99 15.20
CA ASN A 386 -21.55 -19.85 14.71
C ASN A 386 -20.18 -20.31 14.19
N TYR A 387 -19.53 -21.19 14.90
CA TYR A 387 -18.24 -21.76 14.50
C TYR A 387 -18.31 -22.45 13.12
N SER A 388 -19.31 -23.34 12.95
CA SER A 388 -19.53 -24.04 11.69
C SER A 388 -19.83 -23.09 10.52
N ASN A 389 -20.64 -22.07 10.77
CA ASN A 389 -20.96 -21.05 9.77
C ASN A 389 -19.71 -20.25 9.37
N PHE A 390 -18.87 -19.84 10.33
CA PHE A 390 -17.62 -19.14 10.06
C PHE A 390 -16.62 -20.05 9.31
N LYS A 391 -16.44 -21.29 9.74
CA LYS A 391 -15.58 -22.26 9.07
C LYS A 391 -15.97 -22.43 7.61
N LYS A 392 -17.26 -22.70 7.35
CA LYS A 392 -17.80 -22.82 5.99
C LYS A 392 -17.62 -21.58 5.14
N ARG A 393 -17.73 -20.40 5.75
CA ARG A 393 -17.63 -19.12 5.02
C ARG A 393 -16.19 -18.70 4.71
N PHE A 394 -15.23 -18.95 5.63
CA PHE A 394 -13.93 -18.32 5.56
C PHE A 394 -12.78 -19.28 5.23
N VAL A 395 -12.87 -20.57 5.54
CA VAL A 395 -11.77 -21.53 5.35
C VAL A 395 -12.16 -22.79 4.57
N ALA A 396 -13.29 -22.75 3.87
CA ALA A 396 -13.77 -23.91 3.10
C ALA A 396 -12.85 -24.29 1.91
N LEU A 397 -11.97 -23.38 1.47
CA LEU A 397 -11.05 -23.59 0.36
C LEU A 397 -9.68 -24.10 0.80
N ASP A 398 -9.42 -24.13 2.12
CA ASP A 398 -8.16 -24.60 2.71
C ASP A 398 -8.18 -26.14 2.84
N ASP A 399 -7.80 -26.83 1.77
CA ASP A 399 -7.85 -28.30 1.65
C ASP A 399 -6.50 -28.98 1.88
N GLY A 400 -5.51 -28.25 2.40
CA GLY A 400 -4.15 -28.74 2.65
C GLY A 400 -3.29 -28.91 1.40
N LYS A 401 -3.74 -28.41 0.23
CA LYS A 401 -3.03 -28.49 -1.06
C LYS A 401 -2.98 -27.14 -1.77
N VAL A 402 -3.22 -26.06 -1.06
CA VAL A 402 -3.26 -24.72 -1.64
C VAL A 402 -1.90 -24.31 -2.20
N THR A 403 -0.82 -24.64 -1.50
CA THR A 403 0.56 -24.39 -1.97
C THR A 403 0.83 -25.07 -3.32
N GLU A 404 0.46 -26.34 -3.47
CA GLU A 404 0.63 -27.09 -4.72
C GLU A 404 -0.13 -26.40 -5.88
N LYS A 405 -1.38 -26.01 -5.64
CA LYS A 405 -2.21 -25.33 -6.65
C LYS A 405 -1.60 -24.01 -7.11
N ILE A 406 -1.10 -23.21 -6.15
CA ILE A 406 -0.47 -21.92 -6.47
C ILE A 406 0.85 -22.10 -7.21
N VAL A 407 1.68 -23.04 -6.79
CA VAL A 407 2.93 -23.35 -7.50
C VAL A 407 2.66 -23.86 -8.92
N ASP A 408 1.64 -24.70 -9.10
CA ASP A 408 1.22 -25.17 -10.43
C ASP A 408 0.76 -24.00 -11.34
N LEU A 409 0.03 -23.03 -10.77
CA LEU A 409 -0.38 -21.82 -11.50
C LEU A 409 0.81 -20.96 -11.91
N ILE A 410 1.71 -20.62 -11.01
CA ILE A 410 2.79 -19.67 -11.29
C ILE A 410 3.91 -20.26 -12.16
N LEU A 411 4.19 -21.58 -12.05
CA LEU A 411 5.23 -22.24 -12.84
C LEU A 411 4.72 -22.69 -14.22
N ASN A 412 3.50 -23.23 -14.29
CA ASN A 412 2.99 -23.92 -15.46
C ASN A 412 1.89 -23.14 -16.20
N GLY A 413 1.41 -22.01 -15.64
CA GLY A 413 0.35 -21.21 -16.26
C GLY A 413 -0.96 -22.00 -16.46
N ARG A 414 -1.30 -22.94 -15.55
CA ARG A 414 -2.45 -23.83 -15.67
C ARG A 414 -3.78 -23.20 -15.26
N ASP A 415 -4.04 -22.00 -15.71
CA ASP A 415 -5.26 -21.23 -15.37
C ASP A 415 -6.56 -21.98 -15.66
N LYS A 416 -6.61 -22.72 -16.78
CA LYS A 416 -7.80 -23.49 -17.15
C LYS A 416 -8.17 -24.55 -16.13
N LYS A 417 -7.18 -25.18 -15.48
CA LYS A 417 -7.40 -26.20 -14.45
C LYS A 417 -8.09 -25.63 -13.20
N TYR A 418 -7.79 -24.37 -12.88
CA TYR A 418 -8.28 -23.67 -11.70
C TYR A 418 -9.24 -22.53 -12.01
N SER A 419 -9.87 -22.54 -13.19
CA SER A 419 -10.73 -21.45 -13.67
C SER A 419 -11.88 -21.11 -12.74
N GLY A 420 -12.41 -22.08 -11.99
CA GLY A 420 -13.45 -21.87 -10.97
C GLY A 420 -12.98 -21.11 -9.73
N ASN A 421 -11.65 -20.99 -9.54
CA ASN A 421 -11.04 -20.30 -8.40
C ASN A 421 -10.36 -18.97 -8.82
N ILE A 422 -10.48 -18.59 -10.09
CA ILE A 422 -9.86 -17.36 -10.61
C ILE A 422 -10.93 -16.30 -10.82
N VAL A 423 -10.77 -15.17 -10.13
CA VAL A 423 -11.61 -13.99 -10.30
C VAL A 423 -10.85 -12.97 -11.13
N ASN A 424 -11.42 -12.60 -12.28
CA ASN A 424 -10.91 -11.54 -13.14
C ASN A 424 -11.62 -10.23 -12.76
N ALA A 425 -10.89 -9.29 -12.18
CA ALA A 425 -11.43 -8.02 -11.72
C ALA A 425 -11.75 -7.05 -12.87
N ASN A 426 -10.92 -7.05 -13.93
CA ASN A 426 -11.13 -6.22 -15.12
C ASN A 426 -11.91 -6.99 -16.18
N LYS A 427 -13.12 -6.53 -16.48
CA LYS A 427 -13.96 -7.07 -17.54
C LYS A 427 -13.71 -6.44 -18.91
N GLY A 428 -12.92 -5.37 -18.98
CA GLY A 428 -12.60 -4.65 -20.21
C GLY A 428 -13.76 -3.85 -20.80
N GLU A 429 -14.83 -3.62 -20.03
CA GLU A 429 -16.07 -2.98 -20.51
C GLU A 429 -15.99 -1.45 -20.48
N LYS A 430 -15.18 -0.88 -19.57
CA LYS A 430 -15.06 0.57 -19.39
C LYS A 430 -13.80 1.15 -20.03
N LYS A 431 -13.94 2.37 -20.56
CA LYS A 431 -12.78 3.18 -20.95
C LYS A 431 -12.09 3.74 -19.71
N THR A 432 -10.77 3.76 -19.72
CA THR A 432 -9.97 4.17 -18.56
C THR A 432 -9.44 5.58 -18.71
N ALA A 433 -9.67 6.44 -17.72
CA ALA A 433 -9.19 7.81 -17.68
C ALA A 433 -8.28 8.06 -16.47
N LEU A 434 -7.19 8.78 -16.69
CA LEU A 434 -6.29 9.29 -15.66
C LEU A 434 -6.33 10.81 -15.68
N ILE A 435 -6.56 11.44 -14.53
CA ILE A 435 -6.62 12.90 -14.43
C ILE A 435 -5.68 13.37 -13.31
N TYR A 436 -4.72 14.23 -13.63
CA TYR A 436 -3.94 14.93 -12.61
C TYR A 436 -4.74 16.11 -12.07
N THR A 437 -4.91 16.16 -10.75
CA THR A 437 -5.83 17.08 -10.07
C THR A 437 -5.31 18.50 -9.90
N GLY A 438 -4.00 18.73 -10.11
CA GLY A 438 -3.37 19.98 -9.69
C GLY A 438 -3.29 20.13 -8.17
N GLY A 439 -3.26 21.36 -7.70
CA GLY A 439 -3.08 21.70 -6.28
C GLY A 439 -4.36 21.71 -5.45
N MET A 440 -5.53 21.50 -6.04
CA MET A 440 -6.85 21.50 -5.37
C MET A 440 -7.12 22.74 -4.49
N GLN A 441 -6.59 23.90 -4.89
CA GLN A 441 -6.74 25.16 -4.17
C GLN A 441 -8.12 25.79 -4.40
N ASN A 442 -8.52 26.78 -3.59
CA ASN A 442 -9.76 27.51 -3.76
C ASN A 442 -9.72 28.43 -5.01
N ASN A 443 -9.92 27.85 -6.19
CA ASN A 443 -9.92 28.54 -7.47
C ASN A 443 -10.83 27.85 -8.49
N GLY A 444 -11.05 28.52 -9.63
CA GLY A 444 -11.91 28.01 -10.70
C GLY A 444 -11.45 26.72 -11.35
N ILE A 445 -10.15 26.40 -11.32
CA ILE A 445 -9.60 25.15 -11.89
C ILE A 445 -10.06 23.97 -11.03
N SER A 446 -9.91 24.09 -9.71
CA SER A 446 -10.35 23.05 -8.75
C SER A 446 -11.88 22.86 -8.81
N ALA A 447 -12.66 23.94 -8.91
CA ALA A 447 -14.10 23.85 -9.06
C ALA A 447 -14.50 23.11 -10.34
N ALA A 448 -13.90 23.48 -11.48
CA ALA A 448 -14.16 22.82 -12.76
C ALA A 448 -13.75 21.34 -12.78
N LEU A 449 -12.67 20.97 -12.08
CA LEU A 449 -12.27 19.58 -11.94
C LEU A 449 -13.28 18.78 -11.11
N ILE A 450 -13.71 19.32 -9.98
CA ILE A 450 -14.70 18.67 -9.09
C ILE A 450 -16.01 18.44 -9.87
N ASP A 451 -16.50 19.47 -10.57
CA ASP A 451 -17.71 19.35 -11.38
C ASP A 451 -17.53 18.31 -12.50
N LEU A 452 -16.39 18.34 -13.22
CA LEU A 452 -16.09 17.33 -14.24
C LEU A 452 -16.14 15.92 -13.65
N VAL A 453 -15.39 15.66 -12.60
CA VAL A 453 -15.25 14.31 -12.01
C VAL A 453 -16.58 13.81 -11.45
N ASN A 454 -17.36 14.68 -10.80
CA ASN A 454 -18.64 14.28 -10.22
C ASN A 454 -19.75 14.00 -11.27
N HIS A 455 -19.61 14.51 -12.51
CA HIS A 455 -20.60 14.31 -13.58
C HIS A 455 -20.18 13.30 -14.66
N ILE A 456 -19.03 12.62 -14.50
CA ILE A 456 -18.63 11.54 -15.42
C ILE A 456 -19.61 10.36 -15.30
N ASP A 457 -19.94 9.75 -16.45
CA ASP A 457 -20.70 8.49 -16.49
C ASP A 457 -19.82 7.29 -16.09
N TYR A 458 -19.84 6.94 -14.82
CA TYR A 458 -19.05 5.83 -14.24
C TYR A 458 -19.52 4.44 -14.71
N THR A 459 -20.62 4.33 -15.46
CA THR A 459 -20.98 3.07 -16.11
C THR A 459 -20.13 2.82 -17.35
N LYS A 460 -19.59 3.88 -17.98
CA LYS A 460 -18.76 3.83 -19.19
C LYS A 460 -17.28 4.07 -18.93
N TYR A 461 -16.94 4.76 -17.84
CA TYR A 461 -15.57 5.17 -17.56
C TYR A 461 -15.10 4.69 -16.19
N ASP A 462 -13.90 4.11 -16.14
CA ASP A 462 -13.12 3.91 -14.91
C ASP A 462 -12.14 5.06 -14.76
N VAL A 463 -12.35 5.90 -13.75
CA VAL A 463 -11.59 7.13 -13.54
C VAL A 463 -10.59 6.96 -12.40
N SER A 464 -9.35 7.33 -12.70
CA SER A 464 -8.25 7.40 -11.73
C SER A 464 -7.75 8.84 -11.62
N LEU A 465 -7.53 9.30 -10.41
CA LEU A 465 -6.90 10.60 -10.13
C LEU A 465 -5.43 10.40 -9.78
N LEU A 466 -4.58 11.28 -10.26
CA LEU A 466 -3.20 11.43 -9.80
C LEU A 466 -3.10 12.71 -8.98
N THR A 467 -2.73 12.62 -7.72
CA THR A 467 -2.68 13.78 -6.82
C THR A 467 -1.47 13.75 -5.89
N ALA A 468 -1.01 14.93 -5.45
CA ALA A 468 -0.07 15.02 -4.34
C ALA A 468 -0.84 14.85 -3.01
N ASP A 469 -0.17 14.34 -1.98
CA ASP A 469 -0.76 14.31 -0.65
C ASP A 469 -0.49 15.65 0.07
N ASN A 470 -1.48 16.49 0.06
CA ASN A 470 -1.46 17.80 0.71
C ASN A 470 -2.58 17.92 1.77
N ARG A 471 -2.94 16.84 2.46
CA ARG A 471 -4.03 16.79 3.46
C ARG A 471 -3.87 17.78 4.62
N ASN A 472 -2.66 18.29 4.85
CA ASN A 472 -2.40 19.35 5.85
C ASN A 472 -2.77 20.75 5.35
N ASP A 473 -3.16 20.90 4.08
CA ASP A 473 -3.67 22.15 3.51
C ASP A 473 -5.20 22.09 3.50
N ASP A 474 -5.84 22.99 4.24
CA ASP A 474 -7.30 23.00 4.42
C ASP A 474 -8.04 23.17 3.08
N ALA A 475 -7.51 23.98 2.16
CA ALA A 475 -8.13 24.17 0.85
C ALA A 475 -8.09 22.85 0.04
N PHE A 476 -6.94 22.16 0.05
CA PHE A 476 -6.81 20.84 -0.58
C PHE A 476 -7.79 19.85 0.01
N PHE A 477 -7.79 19.71 1.35
CA PHE A 477 -8.62 18.72 2.06
C PHE A 477 -10.11 18.96 1.79
N ASN A 478 -10.58 20.20 1.97
CA ASN A 478 -11.97 20.57 1.76
C ASN A 478 -12.43 20.38 0.31
N ASN A 479 -11.58 20.63 -0.67
CA ASN A 479 -11.92 20.45 -2.09
C ASN A 479 -11.83 18.99 -2.51
N PHE A 480 -10.85 18.23 -2.01
CA PHE A 480 -10.72 16.81 -2.32
C PHE A 480 -11.92 16.00 -1.80
N ASN A 481 -12.42 16.32 -0.60
CA ASN A 481 -13.60 15.68 0.00
C ASN A 481 -14.93 15.96 -0.74
N LYS A 482 -14.95 16.89 -1.71
CA LYS A 482 -16.11 17.11 -2.60
C LYS A 482 -16.13 16.18 -3.81
N ILE A 483 -15.03 15.45 -4.05
CA ILE A 483 -14.94 14.49 -5.15
C ILE A 483 -15.70 13.22 -4.79
N THR A 484 -16.40 12.66 -5.76
CA THR A 484 -17.12 11.38 -5.61
C THR A 484 -16.17 10.27 -5.15
N ASP A 485 -16.68 9.38 -4.32
CA ASP A 485 -15.98 8.17 -3.85
C ASP A 485 -15.77 7.09 -4.94
N LYS A 486 -16.33 7.28 -6.14
CA LYS A 486 -16.21 6.31 -7.27
C LYS A 486 -14.85 6.30 -7.94
N VAL A 487 -13.99 7.28 -7.65
CA VAL A 487 -12.65 7.38 -8.25
C VAL A 487 -11.62 6.48 -7.56
N ARG A 488 -10.59 6.12 -8.31
CA ARG A 488 -9.35 5.53 -7.79
C ARG A 488 -8.29 6.62 -7.66
N VAL A 489 -7.48 6.58 -6.61
CA VAL A 489 -6.49 7.64 -6.32
C VAL A 489 -5.08 7.09 -6.37
N PHE A 490 -4.27 7.60 -7.26
CA PHE A 490 -2.83 7.42 -7.27
C PHE A 490 -2.17 8.61 -6.59
N VAL A 491 -1.39 8.35 -5.54
CA VAL A 491 -0.76 9.40 -4.74
C VAL A 491 0.70 9.59 -5.18
N ILE A 492 1.09 10.83 -5.43
CA ILE A 492 2.48 11.20 -5.77
C ILE A 492 3.32 11.16 -4.49
N ARG A 493 3.76 9.97 -4.11
CA ARG A 493 4.59 9.69 -2.93
C ARG A 493 5.79 8.80 -3.29
N GLY A 494 6.72 8.71 -2.35
CA GLY A 494 7.93 7.90 -2.47
C GLY A 494 9.02 8.55 -3.31
N GLU A 495 10.21 7.93 -3.31
CA GLU A 495 11.37 8.44 -4.04
C GLU A 495 11.22 8.25 -5.54
N SER A 496 11.59 9.28 -6.30
CA SER A 496 11.52 9.24 -7.77
C SER A 496 12.52 8.23 -8.35
N SER A 497 12.07 7.47 -9.36
CA SER A 497 12.88 6.46 -10.05
C SER A 497 13.81 7.08 -11.10
N TYR A 498 14.68 8.00 -10.67
CA TYR A 498 15.72 8.59 -11.51
C TYR A 498 17.11 8.16 -11.02
N GLY A 499 17.94 7.60 -11.92
CA GLY A 499 19.37 7.43 -11.67
C GLY A 499 20.08 8.77 -11.57
N TRP A 500 21.26 8.81 -10.91
CA TRP A 500 21.98 10.06 -10.59
C TRP A 500 22.22 10.98 -11.80
N ILE A 501 22.77 10.45 -12.89
CA ILE A 501 23.08 11.22 -14.11
C ILE A 501 21.79 11.78 -14.73
N LYS A 502 20.74 10.97 -14.76
CA LYS A 502 19.44 11.37 -15.34
C LYS A 502 18.70 12.38 -14.48
N LEU A 503 18.89 12.33 -13.17
CA LEU A 503 18.37 13.33 -12.24
C LEU A 503 19.05 14.70 -12.45
N LEU A 504 20.35 14.72 -12.61
CA LEU A 504 21.09 15.92 -12.97
C LEU A 504 20.64 16.46 -14.34
N GLY A 505 20.51 15.58 -15.33
CA GLY A 505 19.98 15.95 -16.65
C GLY A 505 18.58 16.56 -16.58
N LYS A 506 17.69 15.96 -15.79
CA LYS A 506 16.34 16.51 -15.51
C LYS A 506 16.43 17.90 -14.90
N PHE A 507 17.25 18.10 -13.87
CA PHE A 507 17.43 19.42 -13.23
C PHE A 507 17.88 20.49 -14.21
N PHE A 508 18.85 20.19 -15.08
CA PHE A 508 19.32 21.13 -16.10
C PHE A 508 18.24 21.42 -17.16
N ALA A 509 17.58 20.36 -17.65
CA ALA A 509 16.50 20.49 -18.64
C ALA A 509 15.33 21.35 -18.14
N GLU A 510 14.94 21.22 -16.89
CA GLU A 510 13.83 21.97 -16.28
C GLU A 510 14.21 23.42 -15.97
N ASN A 511 15.48 23.71 -15.69
CA ASN A 511 15.91 25.05 -15.29
C ASN A 511 16.52 25.89 -16.42
N LEU A 512 17.09 25.25 -17.44
CA LEU A 512 17.79 25.89 -18.55
C LEU A 512 17.30 25.29 -19.87
N VAL A 513 16.49 26.07 -20.62
CA VAL A 513 15.86 25.64 -21.88
C VAL A 513 16.86 25.03 -22.88
N MET A 514 18.09 25.57 -22.95
CA MET A 514 19.15 25.07 -23.81
C MET A 514 19.60 23.64 -23.49
N PHE A 515 19.35 23.13 -22.29
CA PHE A 515 19.69 21.77 -21.86
C PHE A 515 18.51 20.81 -21.90
N ARG A 516 17.39 21.17 -22.52
CA ARG A 516 16.19 20.34 -22.63
C ARG A 516 16.48 18.96 -23.23
N PHE A 517 17.48 18.82 -24.09
CA PHE A 517 17.91 17.54 -24.66
C PHE A 517 18.43 16.53 -23.62
N LEU A 518 18.77 17.00 -22.40
CA LEU A 518 19.16 16.14 -21.28
C LEU A 518 17.96 15.49 -20.55
N TYR A 519 16.73 15.94 -20.84
CA TYR A 519 15.53 15.32 -20.30
C TYR A 519 15.40 13.89 -20.81
N SER A 520 15.23 12.94 -19.88
CA SER A 520 15.15 11.52 -20.22
C SER A 520 13.70 11.03 -20.15
N GLN A 521 13.03 10.97 -21.31
CA GLN A 521 11.68 10.44 -21.44
C GLN A 521 11.56 9.04 -20.82
N LYS A 522 12.52 8.13 -21.10
CA LYS A 522 12.54 6.76 -20.53
C LYS A 522 12.56 6.72 -19.00
N GLN A 523 13.23 7.69 -18.35
CA GLN A 523 13.21 7.75 -16.88
C GLN A 523 11.91 8.38 -16.35
N ALA A 524 11.32 9.32 -17.08
CA ALA A 524 9.99 9.85 -16.78
C ALA A 524 8.94 8.74 -16.87
N GLU A 525 8.98 7.93 -17.94
CA GLU A 525 8.13 6.74 -18.12
C GLU A 525 8.29 5.73 -16.98
N LEU A 526 9.54 5.40 -16.59
CA LEU A 526 9.78 4.50 -15.45
C LEU A 526 9.17 5.05 -14.15
N ASN A 527 9.29 6.37 -13.92
CA ASN A 527 8.69 6.97 -12.74
C ASN A 527 7.16 7.07 -12.84
N ALA A 528 6.59 7.33 -14.01
CA ALA A 528 5.15 7.26 -14.24
C ALA A 528 4.63 5.83 -14.00
N ARG A 529 5.30 4.79 -14.53
CA ARG A 529 5.00 3.39 -14.25
C ARG A 529 5.06 3.07 -12.76
N ARG A 530 6.02 3.62 -12.04
CA ARG A 530 6.11 3.50 -10.59
C ARG A 530 4.89 4.10 -9.87
N LEU A 531 4.50 5.32 -10.23
CA LEU A 531 3.37 6.01 -9.61
C LEU A 531 2.03 5.34 -9.96
N LEU A 532 1.88 4.94 -11.21
CA LEU A 532 0.65 4.43 -11.79
C LEU A 532 0.59 2.89 -11.81
N ALA A 533 1.50 2.21 -11.11
CA ALA A 533 1.51 0.75 -10.94
C ALA A 533 1.50 -0.03 -12.29
N ASN A 534 2.28 0.41 -13.28
CA ASN A 534 2.28 -0.16 -14.64
C ASN A 534 0.91 -0.14 -15.35
N GLN A 535 -0.05 0.67 -14.89
CA GLN A 535 -1.37 0.70 -15.50
C GLN A 535 -1.37 1.50 -16.81
N LYS A 536 -2.17 1.01 -17.75
CA LYS A 536 -2.43 1.67 -19.04
C LYS A 536 -3.77 2.41 -18.98
N PHE A 537 -3.89 3.47 -19.78
CA PHE A 537 -5.10 4.29 -19.83
C PHE A 537 -5.49 4.56 -21.29
N ASP A 538 -6.78 4.73 -21.55
CA ASP A 538 -7.23 5.23 -22.85
C ASP A 538 -6.97 6.72 -22.97
N ILE A 539 -7.15 7.48 -21.86
CA ILE A 539 -7.02 8.92 -21.81
C ILE A 539 -6.23 9.31 -20.54
N ALA A 540 -5.27 10.24 -20.69
CA ALA A 540 -4.60 10.86 -19.56
C ALA A 540 -4.58 12.38 -19.70
N ILE A 541 -4.98 13.10 -18.64
CA ILE A 541 -5.23 14.54 -18.66
C ILE A 541 -4.43 15.22 -17.54
N ASP A 542 -3.55 16.15 -17.89
CA ASP A 542 -3.03 17.16 -16.97
C ASP A 542 -4.04 18.32 -16.89
N PHE A 543 -4.88 18.31 -15.85
CA PHE A 543 -5.94 19.31 -15.73
C PHE A 543 -5.44 20.66 -15.19
N ASP A 544 -4.27 20.72 -14.57
CA ASP A 544 -3.70 21.95 -14.00
C ASP A 544 -2.88 22.75 -15.05
N SER A 545 -1.96 22.08 -15.74
CA SER A 545 -1.05 22.64 -16.77
C SER A 545 -0.13 23.80 -16.35
N TYR A 546 -0.06 24.14 -15.05
CA TYR A 546 0.79 25.23 -14.56
C TYR A 546 2.18 24.79 -14.12
N VAL A 547 2.34 23.53 -13.69
CA VAL A 547 3.59 23.05 -13.09
C VAL A 547 4.02 21.73 -13.68
N MET A 548 5.25 21.69 -14.24
CA MET A 548 5.82 20.48 -14.82
C MET A 548 6.03 19.36 -13.80
N ASP A 549 6.35 19.71 -12.55
CA ASP A 549 6.81 18.75 -11.52
C ASP A 549 5.92 17.49 -11.44
N ASN A 550 4.61 17.63 -11.64
CA ASN A 550 3.64 16.54 -11.61
C ASN A 550 2.99 16.25 -12.98
N GLY A 551 2.68 17.27 -13.79
CA GLY A 551 2.08 17.12 -15.11
C GLY A 551 2.93 16.26 -16.07
N GLN A 552 4.27 16.24 -15.89
CA GLN A 552 5.14 15.37 -16.67
C GLN A 552 4.80 13.86 -16.53
N TRP A 553 4.20 13.44 -15.42
CA TRP A 553 3.83 12.03 -15.23
C TRP A 553 2.62 11.63 -16.08
N ILE A 554 1.76 12.59 -16.42
CA ILE A 554 0.68 12.40 -17.38
C ILE A 554 1.23 12.23 -18.78
N ALA A 555 2.12 13.11 -19.20
CA ALA A 555 2.78 13.02 -20.52
C ALA A 555 3.65 11.77 -20.68
N ALA A 556 4.17 11.23 -19.56
CA ALA A 556 4.99 10.01 -19.53
C ALA A 556 4.18 8.74 -19.18
N SER A 557 2.86 8.82 -19.01
CA SER A 557 2.00 7.68 -18.73
C SER A 557 1.84 6.77 -19.95
N GLU A 558 1.53 5.49 -19.72
CA GLU A 558 1.16 4.57 -20.80
C GLU A 558 -0.31 4.76 -21.21
N ALA A 559 -0.65 5.97 -21.68
CA ALA A 559 -1.97 6.30 -22.19
C ALA A 559 -2.00 6.31 -23.72
N LYS A 560 -3.15 5.95 -24.31
CA LYS A 560 -3.33 6.03 -25.77
C LYS A 560 -3.37 7.49 -26.27
N HIS A 561 -3.92 8.37 -25.43
CA HIS A 561 -4.02 9.80 -25.70
C HIS A 561 -3.71 10.61 -24.45
N THR A 562 -2.81 11.58 -24.59
CA THR A 562 -2.38 12.47 -23.50
C THR A 562 -2.81 13.89 -23.80
N TYR A 563 -3.38 14.56 -22.81
CA TYR A 563 -3.90 15.91 -22.91
C TYR A 563 -3.38 16.79 -21.77
N ASN A 564 -3.21 18.08 -22.07
CA ASN A 564 -3.08 19.12 -21.05
C ASN A 564 -4.16 20.20 -21.25
N VAL A 565 -4.71 20.75 -20.16
CA VAL A 565 -5.84 21.69 -20.20
C VAL A 565 -5.34 23.12 -19.98
N LEU A 566 -5.68 24.02 -20.91
CA LEU A 566 -5.26 25.41 -20.91
C LEU A 566 -6.44 26.29 -20.47
N HIS A 567 -6.41 26.73 -19.21
CA HIS A 567 -7.52 27.47 -18.58
C HIS A 567 -7.58 28.93 -18.92
N ASN A 568 -6.49 29.51 -19.45
CA ASN A 568 -6.35 30.93 -19.73
C ASN A 568 -5.56 31.19 -21.03
N ASP A 569 -5.30 32.44 -21.34
CA ASP A 569 -4.20 32.85 -22.20
C ASP A 569 -2.88 32.50 -21.52
N MET A 570 -2.41 31.28 -21.77
CA MET A 570 -1.26 30.69 -21.03
C MET A 570 0.05 31.42 -21.38
N TRP A 571 0.14 32.05 -22.54
CA TRP A 571 1.29 32.91 -22.85
C TRP A 571 1.32 34.13 -21.93
N LEU A 572 0.18 34.82 -21.76
CA LEU A 572 0.08 35.96 -20.87
C LEU A 572 0.35 35.53 -19.40
N GLU A 573 -0.29 34.46 -18.92
CA GLU A 573 -0.07 33.96 -17.57
C GLU A 573 1.39 33.60 -17.30
N SER A 574 2.08 32.97 -18.25
CA SER A 574 3.50 32.61 -18.12
C SER A 574 4.47 33.78 -18.12
N HIS A 575 4.04 34.95 -18.63
CA HIS A 575 4.85 36.16 -18.70
C HIS A 575 4.36 37.26 -17.77
N LYS A 576 3.25 37.05 -17.06
CA LYS A 576 2.69 38.01 -16.11
C LYS A 576 3.69 38.32 -15.00
N LYS A 577 3.86 39.59 -14.73
CA LYS A 577 4.75 40.07 -13.66
C LYS A 577 3.92 40.75 -12.58
N VAL A 578 4.30 40.53 -11.33
CA VAL A 578 3.81 41.25 -10.16
C VAL A 578 5.08 41.78 -9.46
N ASP A 579 5.11 43.06 -9.14
CA ASP A 579 6.27 43.76 -8.56
C ASP A 579 7.59 43.50 -9.34
N GLY A 580 7.50 43.54 -10.66
CA GLY A 580 8.63 43.32 -11.56
C GLY A 580 9.14 41.89 -11.67
N ARG A 581 8.58 40.94 -10.90
CA ARG A 581 8.94 39.51 -10.92
C ARG A 581 7.86 38.68 -11.64
N LEU A 582 8.28 37.60 -12.30
CA LEU A 582 7.32 36.67 -12.90
C LEU A 582 6.43 36.07 -11.82
N LYS A 583 5.09 36.19 -11.97
CA LYS A 583 4.11 35.56 -11.07
C LYS A 583 4.25 34.03 -11.10
N ASN A 584 4.33 33.46 -12.29
CA ASN A 584 4.36 32.02 -12.52
C ASN A 584 5.65 31.57 -13.26
N PRO A 585 6.85 31.64 -12.63
CA PRO A 585 8.11 31.31 -13.32
C PRO A 585 8.20 29.83 -13.71
N LYS A 586 7.50 28.92 -12.98
CA LYS A 586 7.45 27.50 -13.30
C LYS A 586 6.64 27.25 -14.58
N THR A 587 5.52 27.92 -14.78
CA THR A 587 4.68 27.80 -15.97
C THR A 587 5.46 28.21 -17.23
N LYS A 588 6.24 29.28 -17.17
CA LYS A 588 7.09 29.71 -18.29
C LYS A 588 8.08 28.61 -18.71
N LYS A 589 8.64 27.85 -17.76
CA LYS A 589 9.54 26.75 -18.05
C LYS A 589 8.76 25.55 -18.60
N TYR A 590 7.56 25.29 -18.07
CA TYR A 590 6.71 24.16 -18.46
C TYR A 590 6.20 24.29 -19.92
N LEU A 591 5.97 25.49 -20.45
CA LEU A 591 5.61 25.67 -21.85
C LEU A 591 6.49 24.85 -22.81
N HIS A 592 7.79 24.77 -22.54
CA HIS A 592 8.75 24.04 -23.37
C HIS A 592 8.57 22.52 -23.36
N PHE A 593 7.72 21.97 -22.51
CA PHE A 593 7.43 20.55 -22.40
C PHE A 593 6.01 20.16 -22.81
N TRP A 594 5.18 21.13 -23.22
CA TRP A 594 3.80 20.85 -23.62
C TRP A 594 3.70 20.04 -24.91
N ASN A 595 4.72 20.08 -25.76
CA ASN A 595 4.81 19.19 -26.92
C ASN A 595 5.07 17.69 -26.56
N LEU A 596 5.18 17.34 -25.27
CA LEU A 596 5.13 15.96 -24.83
C LEU A 596 3.69 15.40 -24.79
N PHE A 597 2.68 16.29 -24.81
CA PHE A 597 1.27 15.88 -24.90
C PHE A 597 0.82 15.78 -26.36
N ASP A 598 -0.11 14.87 -26.64
CA ASP A 598 -0.67 14.72 -27.99
C ASP A 598 -1.49 15.96 -28.40
N THR A 599 -2.29 16.48 -27.46
CA THR A 599 -3.20 17.62 -27.73
C THR A 599 -3.33 18.51 -26.50
N SER A 600 -3.28 19.83 -26.73
CA SER A 600 -3.59 20.85 -25.71
C SER A 600 -5.04 21.31 -25.88
N LEU A 601 -5.82 21.22 -24.78
CA LEU A 601 -7.25 21.52 -24.78
C LEU A 601 -7.49 22.86 -24.08
N SER A 602 -8.03 23.85 -24.78
CA SER A 602 -8.45 25.12 -24.17
C SER A 602 -9.89 25.08 -23.70
N VAL A 603 -10.20 25.75 -22.58
CA VAL A 603 -11.53 25.73 -21.96
C VAL A 603 -12.64 26.43 -22.75
N SER A 604 -12.30 27.13 -23.82
CA SER A 604 -13.25 27.73 -24.74
C SER A 604 -12.64 27.93 -26.12
N ASP A 605 -13.46 28.10 -27.15
CA ASP A 605 -12.99 28.37 -28.50
C ASP A 605 -12.24 29.71 -28.59
N ALA A 606 -12.69 30.70 -27.82
CA ALA A 606 -11.99 32.01 -27.74
C ALA A 606 -10.57 31.83 -27.16
N THR A 607 -10.43 31.13 -26.06
CA THR A 607 -9.13 30.82 -25.44
C THR A 607 -8.26 29.97 -26.38
N ARG A 608 -8.85 29.00 -27.09
CA ARG A 608 -8.15 28.18 -28.09
C ARG A 608 -7.53 29.04 -29.19
N LYS A 609 -8.31 29.94 -29.81
CA LYS A 609 -7.81 30.85 -30.88
C LYS A 609 -6.61 31.71 -30.42
N ILE A 610 -6.64 32.20 -29.18
CA ILE A 610 -5.54 32.99 -28.61
C ILE A 610 -4.31 32.09 -28.40
N ASN A 611 -4.47 30.92 -27.80
CA ASN A 611 -3.39 30.01 -27.51
C ASN A 611 -2.77 29.42 -28.80
N ASP A 612 -3.56 29.11 -29.82
CA ASP A 612 -3.08 28.60 -31.11
C ASP A 612 -2.11 29.59 -31.78
N ILE A 613 -2.37 30.90 -31.68
CA ILE A 613 -1.49 31.93 -32.22
C ILE A 613 -0.21 32.04 -31.37
N LYS A 614 -0.36 32.17 -30.06
CA LYS A 614 0.75 32.50 -29.16
C LYS A 614 1.64 31.28 -28.80
N LEU A 615 1.06 30.09 -28.80
CA LEU A 615 1.72 28.86 -28.33
C LEU A 615 2.04 27.87 -29.46
N LYS A 616 1.86 28.20 -30.71
CA LYS A 616 2.04 27.34 -31.89
C LYS A 616 3.31 26.49 -31.86
N LYS A 617 4.41 27.03 -31.32
CA LYS A 617 5.71 26.32 -31.24
C LYS A 617 5.84 25.38 -30.03
N TYR A 618 4.87 25.40 -29.11
CA TYR A 618 4.92 24.65 -27.86
C TYR A 618 3.90 23.50 -27.80
N ILE A 619 2.88 23.52 -28.66
CA ILE A 619 1.80 22.54 -28.68
C ILE A 619 1.81 21.77 -30.00
N ASN A 620 1.42 20.47 -29.97
CA ASN A 620 1.34 19.63 -31.16
C ASN A 620 0.00 19.83 -31.90
N LYS A 621 -1.10 19.62 -31.17
CA LYS A 621 -2.48 19.79 -31.62
C LYS A 621 -3.25 20.61 -30.62
N SER A 622 -4.30 21.29 -31.06
CA SER A 622 -5.21 22.02 -30.19
C SER A 622 -6.64 21.51 -30.30
N GLY A 623 -7.39 21.67 -29.22
CA GLY A 623 -8.81 21.33 -29.13
C GLY A 623 -9.51 22.18 -28.08
N VAL A 624 -10.79 21.89 -27.86
CA VAL A 624 -11.61 22.57 -26.83
C VAL A 624 -12.16 21.54 -25.88
N LEU A 625 -12.05 21.82 -24.57
CA LEU A 625 -12.72 21.12 -23.48
C LEU A 625 -13.45 22.16 -22.65
N THR A 626 -14.73 22.36 -22.91
CA THR A 626 -15.55 23.30 -22.14
C THR A 626 -15.73 22.81 -20.70
N ASN A 627 -15.59 23.72 -19.74
CA ASN A 627 -15.85 23.40 -18.34
C ASN A 627 -17.32 22.98 -18.16
N ILE A 628 -17.52 21.93 -17.39
CA ILE A 628 -18.85 21.53 -16.92
C ILE A 628 -19.24 22.49 -15.79
N ILE A 629 -20.49 22.91 -15.79
CA ILE A 629 -21.08 23.76 -14.77
C ILE A 629 -22.22 22.98 -14.14
N ASP A 630 -22.18 22.79 -12.83
CA ASP A 630 -23.27 22.22 -12.05
C ASP A 630 -24.39 23.25 -11.90
N ALA A 631 -25.30 23.27 -12.86
CA ALA A 631 -26.41 24.23 -12.90
C ALA A 631 -27.39 24.03 -11.73
N GLU A 632 -27.62 22.79 -11.28
CA GLU A 632 -28.52 22.48 -10.17
C GLU A 632 -27.96 23.06 -8.86
N LYS A 633 -26.66 22.88 -8.61
CA LYS A 633 -25.97 23.47 -7.47
C LYS A 633 -26.02 24.98 -7.46
N ILE A 634 -25.81 25.63 -8.62
CA ILE A 634 -25.91 27.10 -8.73
C ILE A 634 -27.33 27.56 -8.39
N VAL A 635 -28.35 26.90 -8.93
CA VAL A 635 -29.75 27.22 -8.63
C VAL A 635 -30.08 26.97 -7.14
N GLN A 636 -29.50 25.96 -6.53
CA GLN A 636 -29.69 25.71 -5.10
C GLN A 636 -29.03 26.82 -4.26
N LEU A 637 -27.76 27.14 -4.54
CA LEU A 637 -27.04 28.22 -3.85
C LEU A 637 -27.70 29.60 -4.04
N SER A 638 -28.32 29.85 -5.19
CA SER A 638 -29.04 31.11 -5.45
C SER A 638 -30.29 31.27 -4.58
N LYS A 639 -30.78 30.22 -3.97
CA LYS A 639 -31.94 30.20 -3.06
C LYS A 639 -31.54 30.37 -1.59
N GLU A 640 -30.26 30.24 -1.29
CA GLU A 640 -29.74 30.46 0.06
C GLU A 640 -29.78 31.95 0.38
N THR A 641 -30.37 32.30 1.51
CA THR A 641 -30.36 33.68 2.04
C THR A 641 -28.96 33.99 2.53
N VAL A 642 -28.29 34.94 1.87
CA VAL A 642 -27.00 35.47 2.35
C VAL A 642 -27.32 36.34 3.58
N ASP A 643 -26.86 35.94 4.74
CA ASP A 643 -26.91 36.80 5.93
C ASP A 643 -25.82 37.88 5.78
N TYR A 644 -26.24 39.00 5.26
CA TYR A 644 -25.36 40.17 5.07
C TYR A 644 -24.91 40.80 6.40
N GLU A 645 -25.64 40.56 7.53
CA GLU A 645 -25.26 41.08 8.84
C GLU A 645 -24.05 40.29 9.45
N SER A 646 -23.88 39.04 9.06
CA SER A 646 -22.70 38.23 9.48
C SER A 646 -21.46 38.52 8.63
N LEU A 647 -21.60 39.13 7.46
CA LEU A 647 -20.49 39.58 6.62
C LEU A 647 -19.96 40.93 7.16
N ASN A 648 -19.09 40.86 8.16
CA ASN A 648 -18.40 42.05 8.63
C ASN A 648 -17.43 42.55 7.56
N ILE A 649 -17.94 43.47 6.70
CA ILE A 649 -17.23 44.06 5.58
C ILE A 649 -15.95 44.76 6.07
N GLU A 650 -15.92 45.26 7.32
CA GLU A 650 -14.73 45.88 7.93
C GLU A 650 -13.60 44.88 8.09
N ASN A 651 -13.88 43.65 8.52
CA ASN A 651 -12.85 42.56 8.61
C ASN A 651 -12.37 42.12 7.22
N LEU A 652 -13.17 42.18 6.20
CA LEU A 652 -12.75 41.87 4.81
C LEU A 652 -11.88 43.02 4.22
N LEU A 653 -12.09 44.25 4.64
CA LEU A 653 -11.35 45.43 4.15
C LEU A 653 -10.02 45.64 4.91
N GLU A 654 -9.86 45.14 6.15
CA GLU A 654 -8.60 45.21 6.89
C GLU A 654 -7.46 44.40 6.27
N HIS A 655 -7.76 43.44 5.42
CA HIS A 655 -6.75 42.60 4.70
C HIS A 655 -6.50 43.05 3.26
N VAL A 656 -7.10 44.17 2.81
CA VAL A 656 -6.88 44.69 1.47
C VAL A 656 -5.95 45.90 1.57
N ASP A 657 -4.74 45.80 0.98
CA ASP A 657 -3.81 46.92 0.85
C ASP A 657 -4.52 48.17 0.35
N GLU A 658 -4.13 49.34 0.86
CA GLU A 658 -4.75 50.65 0.54
C GLU A 658 -4.86 50.91 -0.96
N GLU A 659 -3.90 50.46 -1.79
CA GLU A 659 -3.95 50.54 -3.25
C GLU A 659 -5.05 49.70 -3.91
N LYS A 660 -5.55 48.65 -3.21
CA LYS A 660 -6.66 47.82 -3.72
C LYS A 660 -8.03 48.32 -3.27
N ARG A 661 -8.10 49.12 -2.19
CA ARG A 661 -9.36 49.72 -1.73
C ARG A 661 -9.98 50.68 -2.77
N THR A 662 -9.13 51.39 -3.53
CA THR A 662 -9.54 52.28 -4.60
C THR A 662 -9.99 51.59 -5.91
N GLN A 663 -9.80 50.29 -6.05
CA GLN A 663 -10.25 49.53 -7.22
C GLN A 663 -11.63 48.86 -7.03
N TYR A 664 -12.14 48.83 -5.82
CA TYR A 664 -13.42 48.16 -5.45
C TYR A 664 -14.42 49.14 -4.78
N SER A 665 -14.09 50.40 -4.56
CA SER A 665 -15.01 51.49 -4.24
C SER A 665 -15.44 52.18 -5.52
#